data_edf2fbb57f675b53f2e5fc7ef9e02873
#
_entry.id   edf2fbb57f675b53f2e5fc7ef9e02873
#
_cell.length_a   1.000
_cell.length_b   1.000
_cell.length_c   1.000
_cell.angle_alpha   90.00
_cell.angle_beta   90.00
_cell.angle_gamma   90.00
#
_symmetry.space_group_name_H-M   'P 1'
#
loop_
_entity.id
_entity.type
_entity.pdbx_description
1 polymer ?
#
loop_
_entity_poly.entity_id
_entity_poly.type
_entity_poly.pdbx_seq_one_letter_code
_entity_poly.pdbx_strand_id
1 'polypeptide(L)'
;MVLVTDPILDALDPEQRLVATLLEQPLVVLAGAGTGKTRAITHRVAHAVREGRYAPTATLAVTFTTRAAGELKSRLAGLGVRRVSARTIHAAALSQCRYFWPTAYGSDFPVLLDNPFPLVGRAANRVLGNADTNLVRDLIGEIGWAKSSNVPPSRYAQLARGRTVTGVEPERVAHVMEAYEKHKTSSGVVDFNDILLCAAALLVEHPAVAEQIRDAYRHFVVDEYQDVSAIQHRLVSLWVDGRPDICVVGDPQQAIHGFAGARADCLTGFASEHPGARQVRLVRNYRSSPGIVQLANRVVRRRPSAGDLQSTCPEGPPPEFHADGTEEDEAQAVVAWLGERHTEGTPWSECAVLYRINAQSPVFESALDSARIPYQVKGTDRFWERPEVRDAVNRLRRAAQQDPGTSPEGLLDEVLAEVRWNPEAPSGMGAQRERWESINSLTQMIRDAQGGFPDWTAPAFIAWLNDHANLETPPATSAVTLATMHAAKGLEWDAVAVVGVREGMVPFALSQEEPALSEERRLLHVAVTRARLRLRISWPGKPSRGRGARSRFLTGLVPEDQIPVTREGRAGRGSVRSRTCFVCGGQLTDAAERKLGRHTGCAAPFDEELLAALKTWRLETAQAASQPAFVIFTDATLQAVAEAEPANRTQLLQISGIGTVKADRFGQDVLRIVAEHDAKNVASAKE
;
A
#
# COMPACT_ATOMS: atom_id res chain seq x y z
N MET A 1 -19.32 25.88 44.72
CA MET A 1 -18.13 25.27 44.11
C MET A 1 -18.28 25.45 42.60
N VAL A 2 -17.66 26.48 42.03
CA VAL A 2 -17.71 26.73 40.59
C VAL A 2 -16.94 25.59 39.95
N LEU A 3 -17.63 24.74 39.19
CA LEU A 3 -16.96 23.74 38.30
C LEU A 3 -16.07 24.54 37.33
N VAL A 4 -14.78 24.58 37.60
CA VAL A 4 -13.81 25.11 36.65
C VAL A 4 -13.84 24.15 35.45
N THR A 5 -14.51 24.59 34.38
CA THR A 5 -14.55 23.85 33.11
C THR A 5 -13.14 23.79 32.55
N ASP A 6 -12.66 22.58 32.29
CA ASP A 6 -11.38 22.35 31.66
C ASP A 6 -11.57 22.13 30.12
N PRO A 7 -11.42 23.16 29.31
CA PRO A 7 -11.73 23.05 27.88
C PRO A 7 -10.88 21.99 27.16
N ILE A 8 -9.72 21.59 27.71
CA ILE A 8 -8.87 20.52 27.16
C ILE A 8 -9.49 19.15 27.47
N LEU A 9 -9.95 18.92 28.71
CA LEU A 9 -10.48 17.63 29.13
C LEU A 9 -11.97 17.46 28.82
N ASP A 10 -12.75 18.54 28.87
CA ASP A 10 -14.21 18.48 28.64
C ASP A 10 -14.58 18.13 27.19
N ALA A 11 -13.64 18.34 26.26
CA ALA A 11 -13.79 17.93 24.87
C ALA A 11 -13.59 16.43 24.62
N LEU A 12 -13.18 15.65 25.64
CA LEU A 12 -12.78 14.25 25.51
C LEU A 12 -13.86 13.30 26.04
N ASP A 13 -13.98 12.14 25.41
CA ASP A 13 -14.72 11.03 26.00
C ASP A 13 -13.99 10.43 27.24
N PRO A 14 -14.64 9.58 28.03
CA PRO A 14 -14.03 9.03 29.24
C PRO A 14 -12.70 8.31 29.03
N GLU A 15 -12.57 7.52 27.96
CA GLU A 15 -11.36 6.77 27.67
C GLU A 15 -10.24 7.71 27.17
N GLN A 16 -10.55 8.66 26.30
CA GLN A 16 -9.62 9.69 25.85
C GLN A 16 -9.18 10.59 27.02
N ARG A 17 -10.11 10.94 27.92
CA ARG A 17 -9.80 11.69 29.13
C ARG A 17 -8.84 10.92 30.03
N LEU A 18 -9.05 9.61 30.18
CA LEU A 18 -8.12 8.75 30.92
C LEU A 18 -6.72 8.77 30.29
N VAL A 19 -6.60 8.67 28.95
CA VAL A 19 -5.31 8.83 28.26
C VAL A 19 -4.68 10.18 28.55
N ALA A 20 -5.45 11.26 28.60
CA ALA A 20 -4.93 12.61 28.82
C ALA A 20 -4.43 12.81 30.27
N THR A 21 -5.02 12.15 31.26
CA THR A 21 -4.76 12.39 32.69
C THR A 21 -3.77 11.42 33.34
N LEU A 22 -3.54 10.23 32.78
CA LEU A 22 -2.55 9.26 33.27
C LEU A 22 -1.11 9.68 32.93
N LEU A 23 -0.49 10.55 33.75
CA LEU A 23 0.82 11.17 33.42
C LEU A 23 2.03 10.55 34.13
N GLU A 24 1.85 9.70 35.14
CA GLU A 24 2.93 9.32 36.05
C GLU A 24 3.59 7.97 35.77
N GLN A 25 3.12 7.27 34.73
CA GLN A 25 3.56 5.91 34.42
C GLN A 25 3.61 5.69 32.90
N PRO A 26 4.37 4.71 32.40
CA PRO A 26 4.35 4.35 31.01
C PRO A 26 2.91 3.99 30.58
N LEU A 27 2.51 4.45 29.40
CA LEU A 27 1.16 4.27 28.92
C LEU A 27 1.16 3.63 27.54
N VAL A 28 0.41 2.54 27.39
CA VAL A 28 0.07 1.98 26.07
C VAL A 28 -1.40 2.20 25.78
N VAL A 29 -1.69 2.83 24.63
CA VAL A 29 -3.05 3.10 24.18
C VAL A 29 -3.35 2.23 22.97
N LEU A 30 -4.25 1.26 23.14
CA LEU A 30 -4.76 0.44 22.07
C LEU A 30 -5.99 1.13 21.47
N ALA A 31 -5.83 1.76 20.31
CA ALA A 31 -6.82 2.67 19.76
C ALA A 31 -7.18 2.27 18.33
N GLY A 32 -8.37 1.72 18.14
CA GLY A 32 -8.84 1.26 16.84
C GLY A 32 -9.05 2.38 15.81
N ALA A 33 -9.43 1.99 14.60
CA ALA A 33 -9.72 2.94 13.53
C ALA A 33 -10.80 3.93 13.96
N GLY A 34 -10.61 5.23 13.66
CA GLY A 34 -11.61 6.27 13.90
C GLY A 34 -11.89 6.61 15.36
N THR A 35 -11.08 6.13 16.33
CA THR A 35 -11.30 6.36 17.76
C THR A 35 -10.69 7.66 18.30
N GLY A 36 -10.14 8.49 17.43
CA GLY A 36 -9.55 9.76 17.84
C GLY A 36 -8.18 9.61 18.54
N LYS A 37 -7.35 8.65 18.12
CA LYS A 37 -5.95 8.47 18.60
C LYS A 37 -5.21 9.79 18.76
N THR A 38 -5.08 10.53 17.65
CA THR A 38 -4.35 11.81 17.59
C THR A 38 -4.96 12.85 18.52
N ARG A 39 -6.30 12.88 18.68
CA ARG A 39 -6.99 13.75 19.63
C ARG A 39 -6.58 13.43 21.06
N ALA A 40 -6.63 12.16 21.45
CA ALA A 40 -6.29 11.74 22.80
C ALA A 40 -4.83 12.12 23.17
N ILE A 41 -3.86 11.88 22.27
CA ILE A 41 -2.45 12.19 22.56
C ILE A 41 -2.14 13.69 22.51
N THR A 42 -2.79 14.47 21.64
CA THR A 42 -2.59 15.94 21.62
C THR A 42 -3.14 16.58 22.87
N HIS A 43 -4.32 16.14 23.35
CA HIS A 43 -4.89 16.62 24.59
C HIS A 43 -4.11 16.15 25.81
N ARG A 44 -3.52 14.92 25.79
CA ARG A 44 -2.56 14.48 26.81
C ARG A 44 -1.39 15.43 26.94
N VAL A 45 -0.72 15.75 25.82
CA VAL A 45 0.42 16.68 25.83
C VAL A 45 -0.02 18.07 26.29
N ALA A 46 -1.17 18.57 25.81
CA ALA A 46 -1.68 19.88 26.20
C ALA A 46 -2.02 19.95 27.70
N HIS A 47 -2.68 18.93 28.23
CA HIS A 47 -3.00 18.82 29.65
C HIS A 47 -1.72 18.75 30.49
N ALA A 48 -0.77 17.88 30.13
CA ALA A 48 0.49 17.71 30.86
C ALA A 48 1.35 18.99 30.88
N VAL A 49 1.36 19.75 29.80
CA VAL A 49 2.04 21.06 29.74
C VAL A 49 1.35 22.09 30.65
N ARG A 50 0.03 22.13 30.65
CA ARG A 50 -0.73 23.05 31.50
C ARG A 50 -0.56 22.73 32.99
N GLU A 51 -0.51 21.45 33.36
CA GLU A 51 -0.25 21.00 34.73
C GLU A 51 1.23 21.16 35.13
N GLY A 52 2.09 21.70 34.27
CA GLY A 52 3.52 21.86 34.53
C GLY A 52 4.32 20.54 34.57
N ARG A 53 3.69 19.42 34.17
CA ARG A 53 4.34 18.09 34.17
C ARG A 53 5.25 17.93 32.96
N TYR A 54 4.86 18.47 31.80
CA TYR A 54 5.65 18.41 30.58
C TYR A 54 6.19 19.79 30.23
N ALA A 55 7.50 19.86 29.96
CA ALA A 55 8.10 21.03 29.32
C ALA A 55 7.94 20.87 27.80
N PRO A 56 7.32 21.82 27.08
CA PRO A 56 7.12 21.71 25.64
C PRO A 56 8.41 21.43 24.87
N THR A 57 9.51 22.11 25.23
CA THR A 57 10.82 21.94 24.59
C THR A 57 11.49 20.61 24.88
N ALA A 58 11.12 19.93 25.97
CA ALA A 58 11.63 18.62 26.34
C ALA A 58 10.66 17.47 25.95
N THR A 59 9.63 17.78 25.16
CA THR A 59 8.65 16.79 24.69
C THR A 59 8.96 16.42 23.23
N LEU A 60 9.16 15.13 22.97
CA LEU A 60 9.34 14.55 21.66
C LEU A 60 8.12 13.72 21.28
N ALA A 61 7.37 14.17 20.29
CA ALA A 61 6.24 13.45 19.73
C ALA A 61 6.65 12.90 18.34
N VAL A 62 6.70 11.58 18.23
CA VAL A 62 7.12 10.94 16.98
C VAL A 62 5.98 10.16 16.36
N THR A 63 5.98 10.14 15.03
CA THR A 63 4.99 9.44 14.22
C THR A 63 5.66 8.83 12.99
N PHE A 64 4.90 8.07 12.20
CA PHE A 64 5.43 7.34 11.05
C PHE A 64 5.67 8.23 9.82
N THR A 65 4.83 9.25 9.56
CA THR A 65 4.91 10.09 8.37
C THR A 65 5.11 11.56 8.70
N THR A 66 5.75 12.30 7.80
CA THR A 66 5.95 13.76 7.91
C THR A 66 4.61 14.49 7.98
N ARG A 67 3.60 14.02 7.21
CA ARG A 67 2.25 14.56 7.25
C ARG A 67 1.63 14.46 8.65
N ALA A 68 1.67 13.26 9.26
CA ALA A 68 1.13 13.06 10.61
C ALA A 68 1.87 13.91 11.65
N ALA A 69 3.18 14.10 11.51
CA ALA A 69 3.96 15.01 12.35
C ALA A 69 3.51 16.47 12.21
N GLY A 70 3.25 16.92 10.98
CA GLY A 70 2.70 18.25 10.69
C GLY A 70 1.33 18.46 11.30
N GLU A 71 0.43 17.47 11.13
CA GLU A 71 -0.91 17.49 11.71
C GLU A 71 -0.86 17.52 13.26
N LEU A 72 0.00 16.71 13.87
CA LEU A 72 0.20 16.69 15.32
C LEU A 72 0.65 18.05 15.82
N LYS A 73 1.63 18.68 15.14
CA LYS A 73 2.13 20.03 15.46
C LYS A 73 1.03 21.09 15.36
N SER A 74 0.23 21.05 14.28
CA SER A 74 -0.88 21.98 14.08
C SER A 74 -1.95 21.85 15.15
N ARG A 75 -2.35 20.61 15.51
CA ARG A 75 -3.33 20.35 16.55
C ARG A 75 -2.85 20.80 17.94
N LEU A 76 -1.56 20.58 18.28
CA LEU A 76 -0.97 21.07 19.52
C LEU A 76 -0.95 22.59 19.57
N ALA A 77 -0.61 23.26 18.48
CA ALA A 77 -0.66 24.72 18.38
C ALA A 77 -2.09 25.26 18.58
N GLY A 78 -3.11 24.59 18.03
CA GLY A 78 -4.53 24.90 18.26
C GLY A 78 -4.98 24.75 19.72
N LEU A 79 -4.30 23.89 20.50
CA LEU A 79 -4.51 23.73 21.94
C LEU A 79 -3.62 24.67 22.79
N GLY A 80 -2.96 25.66 22.16
CA GLY A 80 -2.08 26.62 22.84
C GLY A 80 -0.67 26.10 23.17
N VAL A 81 -0.34 24.86 22.76
CA VAL A 81 0.97 24.27 23.04
C VAL A 81 1.89 24.42 21.81
N ARG A 82 2.94 25.20 21.99
CA ARG A 82 3.97 25.45 20.97
C ARG A 82 5.32 24.89 21.42
N ARG A 83 6.27 24.76 20.50
CA ARG A 83 7.65 24.32 20.74
C ARG A 83 7.81 22.84 21.12
N VAL A 84 6.79 22.02 20.97
CA VAL A 84 6.91 20.56 21.03
C VAL A 84 7.63 20.07 19.78
N SER A 85 8.61 19.17 19.93
CA SER A 85 9.30 18.54 18.81
C SER A 85 8.43 17.43 18.23
N ALA A 86 7.58 17.76 17.24
CA ALA A 86 6.78 16.77 16.50
C ALA A 86 7.45 16.46 15.14
N ARG A 87 7.89 15.21 14.94
CA ARG A 87 8.60 14.77 13.72
C ARG A 87 8.54 13.25 13.54
N THR A 88 9.06 12.73 12.43
CA THR A 88 9.24 11.28 12.26
C THR A 88 10.42 10.78 13.08
N ILE A 89 10.46 9.47 13.39
CA ILE A 89 11.59 8.85 14.10
C ILE A 89 12.90 9.10 13.32
N HIS A 90 12.90 8.93 11.99
CA HIS A 90 14.06 9.20 11.15
C HIS A 90 14.50 10.66 11.18
N ALA A 91 13.57 11.60 11.15
CA ALA A 91 13.92 13.02 11.21
C ALA A 91 14.51 13.43 12.57
N ALA A 92 14.02 12.82 13.68
CA ALA A 92 14.60 13.01 14.99
C ALA A 92 16.02 12.45 15.07
N ALA A 93 16.20 11.20 14.60
CA ALA A 93 17.50 10.52 14.56
C ALA A 93 18.52 11.29 13.69
N LEU A 94 18.15 11.70 12.49
CA LEU A 94 19.02 12.45 11.58
C LEU A 94 19.47 13.78 12.20
N SER A 95 18.55 14.49 12.85
CA SER A 95 18.89 15.76 13.54
C SER A 95 19.90 15.54 14.65
N GLN A 96 19.76 14.45 15.42
CA GLN A 96 20.70 14.08 16.48
C GLN A 96 22.06 13.67 15.92
N CYS A 97 22.07 12.81 14.89
CA CYS A 97 23.30 12.42 14.21
C CYS A 97 24.05 13.64 13.68
N ARG A 98 23.41 14.52 12.94
CA ARG A 98 24.08 15.73 12.38
C ARG A 98 24.64 16.64 13.45
N TYR A 99 23.97 16.76 14.58
CA TYR A 99 24.42 17.66 15.66
C TYR A 99 25.57 17.08 16.48
N PHE A 100 25.51 15.79 16.84
CA PHE A 100 26.47 15.18 17.75
C PHE A 100 27.61 14.43 17.05
N TRP A 101 27.50 14.12 15.76
CA TRP A 101 28.50 13.34 15.04
C TRP A 101 29.89 13.97 15.05
N PRO A 102 30.04 15.31 14.84
CA PRO A 102 31.36 15.96 14.90
C PRO A 102 32.01 15.79 16.28
N THR A 103 31.23 15.91 17.35
CA THR A 103 31.76 15.76 18.70
C THR A 103 32.10 14.30 19.05
N ALA A 104 31.30 13.35 18.54
CA ALA A 104 31.47 11.92 18.84
C ALA A 104 32.56 11.27 18.00
N TYR A 105 32.61 11.57 16.70
CA TYR A 105 33.48 10.86 15.73
C TYR A 105 34.54 11.77 15.07
N GLY A 106 34.59 13.06 15.36
CA GLY A 106 35.58 13.99 14.83
C GLY A 106 35.41 14.35 13.34
N SER A 107 34.27 14.06 12.75
CA SER A 107 33.95 14.33 11.34
C SER A 107 32.48 14.72 11.20
N ASP A 108 32.10 15.34 10.10
CA ASP A 108 30.71 15.58 9.78
C ASP A 108 29.95 14.29 9.55
N PHE A 109 28.63 14.30 9.77
CA PHE A 109 27.77 13.14 9.46
C PHE A 109 27.83 12.85 7.96
N PRO A 110 27.99 11.58 7.54
CA PRO A 110 28.10 11.19 6.14
C PRO A 110 26.93 11.70 5.29
N VAL A 111 27.18 11.91 4.01
CA VAL A 111 26.15 12.40 3.07
C VAL A 111 25.08 11.35 2.88
N LEU A 112 23.82 11.78 2.95
CA LEU A 112 22.67 10.90 2.70
C LEU A 112 22.57 10.57 1.22
N LEU A 113 22.48 9.28 0.92
CA LEU A 113 22.32 8.76 -0.44
C LEU A 113 20.85 8.87 -0.87
N ASP A 114 20.58 9.73 -1.86
CA ASP A 114 19.21 9.93 -2.36
C ASP A 114 18.65 8.71 -3.11
N ASN A 115 19.51 8.02 -3.87
CA ASN A 115 19.10 6.88 -4.67
C ASN A 115 20.08 5.70 -4.49
N PRO A 116 19.67 4.61 -3.81
CA PRO A 116 20.51 3.45 -3.61
C PRO A 116 20.67 2.58 -4.85
N PHE A 117 19.82 2.75 -5.87
CA PHE A 117 19.75 1.85 -7.03
C PHE A 117 21.11 1.67 -7.75
N PRO A 118 21.89 2.73 -8.06
CA PRO A 118 23.17 2.55 -8.74
C PRO A 118 24.22 1.77 -7.89
N LEU A 119 24.21 1.98 -6.57
CA LEU A 119 25.13 1.31 -5.67
C LEU A 119 24.77 -0.16 -5.47
N VAL A 120 23.49 -0.45 -5.26
CA VAL A 120 22.97 -1.83 -5.16
C VAL A 120 23.18 -2.56 -6.49
N GLY A 121 22.93 -1.92 -7.62
CA GLY A 121 23.18 -2.49 -8.95
C GLY A 121 24.64 -2.88 -9.15
N ARG A 122 25.61 -2.04 -8.74
CA ARG A 122 27.04 -2.38 -8.78
C ARG A 122 27.37 -3.55 -7.87
N ALA A 123 26.84 -3.57 -6.65
CA ALA A 123 27.05 -4.66 -5.69
C ALA A 123 26.47 -5.98 -6.22
N ALA A 124 25.25 -5.95 -6.76
CA ALA A 124 24.58 -7.09 -7.35
C ALA A 124 25.34 -7.64 -8.56
N ASN A 125 25.76 -6.79 -9.49
CA ASN A 125 26.55 -7.23 -10.65
C ASN A 125 27.90 -7.84 -10.26
N ARG A 126 28.55 -7.30 -9.24
CA ARG A 126 29.82 -7.85 -8.73
C ARG A 126 29.68 -9.25 -8.15
N VAL A 127 28.58 -9.53 -7.43
CA VAL A 127 28.34 -10.79 -6.73
C VAL A 127 27.62 -11.80 -7.60
N LEU A 128 26.64 -11.37 -8.38
CA LEU A 128 25.72 -12.23 -9.14
C LEU A 128 26.10 -12.34 -10.63
N GLY A 129 26.92 -11.42 -11.14
CA GLY A 129 27.39 -11.37 -12.53
C GLY A 129 26.48 -10.58 -13.47
N ASN A 130 25.17 -10.76 -13.40
CA ASN A 130 24.19 -10.02 -14.19
C ASN A 130 22.92 -9.83 -13.37
N ALA A 131 22.58 -8.59 -13.06
CA ALA A 131 21.40 -8.23 -12.30
C ALA A 131 20.55 -7.26 -13.12
N ASP A 132 19.34 -7.68 -13.48
CA ASP A 132 18.39 -6.82 -14.16
C ASP A 132 17.76 -5.80 -13.19
N THR A 133 17.00 -4.86 -13.75
CA THR A 133 16.35 -3.77 -13.00
C THR A 133 15.39 -4.29 -11.92
N ASN A 134 14.69 -5.39 -12.16
CA ASN A 134 13.72 -5.94 -11.22
C ASN A 134 14.43 -6.60 -10.05
N LEU A 135 15.46 -7.39 -10.33
CA LEU A 135 16.29 -8.00 -9.29
C LEU A 135 16.95 -6.94 -8.39
N VAL A 136 17.45 -5.84 -8.98
CA VAL A 136 18.00 -4.72 -8.19
C VAL A 136 16.96 -4.09 -7.28
N ARG A 137 15.71 -3.93 -7.73
CA ARG A 137 14.60 -3.43 -6.90
C ARG A 137 14.26 -4.39 -5.76
N ASP A 138 14.21 -5.69 -6.04
CA ASP A 138 13.95 -6.71 -5.01
C ASP A 138 15.05 -6.70 -3.96
N LEU A 139 16.33 -6.60 -4.38
CA LEU A 139 17.47 -6.49 -3.47
C LEU A 139 17.42 -5.21 -2.62
N ILE A 140 17.00 -4.06 -3.17
CA ILE A 140 16.81 -2.83 -2.39
C ILE A 140 15.75 -3.04 -1.31
N GLY A 141 14.62 -3.66 -1.66
CA GLY A 141 13.57 -3.99 -0.70
C GLY A 141 14.08 -4.89 0.43
N GLU A 142 14.88 -5.90 0.08
CA GLU A 142 15.41 -6.88 1.03
C GLU A 142 16.52 -6.28 1.94
N ILE A 143 17.38 -5.42 1.40
CA ILE A 143 18.35 -4.63 2.18
C ILE A 143 17.60 -3.72 3.18
N GLY A 144 16.55 -3.06 2.72
CA GLY A 144 15.71 -2.20 3.57
C GLY A 144 15.06 -2.97 4.71
N TRP A 145 14.50 -4.16 4.42
CA TRP A 145 13.95 -5.05 5.43
C TRP A 145 15.00 -5.52 6.44
N ALA A 146 16.15 -5.95 5.99
CA ALA A 146 17.22 -6.43 6.86
C ALA A 146 17.67 -5.35 7.86
N LYS A 147 17.89 -4.12 7.39
CA LYS A 147 18.24 -2.97 8.24
C LYS A 147 17.12 -2.61 9.20
N SER A 148 15.87 -2.52 8.73
CA SER A 148 14.71 -2.24 9.58
C SER A 148 14.51 -3.30 10.66
N SER A 149 14.80 -4.57 10.33
CA SER A 149 14.73 -5.70 11.25
C SER A 149 15.98 -5.85 12.14
N ASN A 150 16.98 -4.97 11.97
CA ASN A 150 18.29 -5.04 12.63
C ASN A 150 19.02 -6.38 12.39
N VAL A 151 18.95 -6.88 11.16
CA VAL A 151 19.60 -8.13 10.72
C VAL A 151 20.87 -7.78 9.95
N PRO A 152 22.07 -8.06 10.50
CA PRO A 152 23.31 -7.83 9.78
C PRO A 152 23.48 -8.83 8.63
N PRO A 153 24.23 -8.49 7.56
CA PRO A 153 24.45 -9.37 6.42
C PRO A 153 24.95 -10.77 6.82
N SER A 154 25.85 -10.86 7.80
CA SER A 154 26.39 -12.13 8.31
C SER A 154 25.37 -13.09 8.91
N ARG A 155 24.20 -12.60 9.32
CA ARG A 155 23.12 -13.40 9.90
C ARG A 155 21.88 -13.48 8.99
N TYR A 156 21.94 -12.84 7.82
CA TYR A 156 20.79 -12.74 6.94
C TYR A 156 20.26 -14.11 6.53
N ALA A 157 21.09 -15.00 6.01
CA ALA A 157 20.67 -16.34 5.56
C ALA A 157 19.99 -17.17 6.67
N GLN A 158 20.41 -16.96 7.93
CA GLN A 158 19.83 -17.65 9.09
C GLN A 158 18.46 -17.05 9.52
N LEU A 159 18.33 -15.71 9.49
CA LEU A 159 17.20 -14.98 10.06
C LEU A 159 16.11 -14.63 9.06
N ALA A 160 16.42 -14.61 7.76
CA ALA A 160 15.48 -14.29 6.67
C ALA A 160 14.64 -15.50 6.23
N ARG A 161 14.36 -16.46 7.11
CA ARG A 161 13.58 -17.66 6.81
C ARG A 161 12.21 -17.29 6.25
N GLY A 162 11.85 -17.92 5.11
CA GLY A 162 10.57 -17.64 4.41
C GLY A 162 10.58 -16.41 3.52
N ARG A 163 11.68 -15.65 3.48
CA ARG A 163 11.87 -14.56 2.52
C ARG A 163 12.69 -15.06 1.34
N THR A 164 12.31 -14.68 0.14
CA THR A 164 13.01 -15.11 -1.08
C THR A 164 13.17 -13.93 -2.03
N VAL A 165 14.36 -13.76 -2.55
CA VAL A 165 14.61 -12.96 -3.76
C VAL A 165 14.63 -13.95 -4.92
N THR A 166 13.75 -13.76 -5.89
CA THR A 166 13.53 -14.73 -6.98
C THR A 166 14.84 -15.05 -7.71
N GLY A 167 15.21 -16.32 -7.70
CA GLY A 167 16.42 -16.81 -8.39
C GLY A 167 17.74 -16.53 -7.69
N VAL A 168 17.73 -16.08 -6.42
CA VAL A 168 18.94 -15.81 -5.64
C VAL A 168 18.89 -16.49 -4.28
N GLU A 169 19.91 -17.30 -3.97
CA GLU A 169 20.03 -17.93 -2.67
C GLU A 169 20.33 -16.91 -1.56
N PRO A 170 19.82 -17.11 -0.32
CA PRO A 170 19.96 -16.16 0.79
C PRO A 170 21.41 -15.78 1.10
N GLU A 171 22.35 -16.71 0.97
CA GLU A 171 23.77 -16.47 1.17
C GLU A 171 24.34 -15.48 0.14
N ARG A 172 23.89 -15.58 -1.11
CA ARG A 172 24.28 -14.64 -2.16
C ARG A 172 23.67 -13.27 -1.97
N VAL A 173 22.42 -13.20 -1.46
CA VAL A 173 21.80 -11.93 -1.04
C VAL A 173 22.64 -11.28 0.08
N ALA A 174 23.08 -12.05 1.07
CA ALA A 174 23.96 -11.56 2.15
C ALA A 174 25.29 -10.99 1.59
N HIS A 175 25.91 -11.65 0.62
CA HIS A 175 27.11 -11.13 -0.03
C HIS A 175 26.88 -9.84 -0.82
N VAL A 176 25.69 -9.69 -1.46
CA VAL A 176 25.31 -8.43 -2.10
C VAL A 176 25.18 -7.32 -1.06
N MET A 177 24.55 -7.61 0.09
CA MET A 177 24.44 -6.65 1.20
C MET A 177 25.82 -6.21 1.69
N GLU A 178 26.76 -7.14 1.91
CA GLU A 178 28.14 -6.83 2.31
C GLU A 178 28.87 -5.96 1.29
N ALA A 179 28.73 -6.29 0.00
CA ALA A 179 29.33 -5.51 -1.09
C ALA A 179 28.74 -4.08 -1.15
N TYR A 180 27.43 -3.97 -0.94
CA TYR A 180 26.74 -2.69 -0.88
C TYR A 180 27.23 -1.83 0.30
N GLU A 181 27.34 -2.40 1.50
CA GLU A 181 27.88 -1.69 2.67
C GLU A 181 29.32 -1.22 2.44
N LYS A 182 30.19 -2.07 1.85
CA LYS A 182 31.56 -1.68 1.48
C LYS A 182 31.59 -0.52 0.49
N HIS A 183 30.71 -0.53 -0.52
CA HIS A 183 30.62 0.58 -1.49
C HIS A 183 30.16 1.88 -0.83
N LYS A 184 29.18 1.84 0.07
CA LYS A 184 28.75 3.03 0.82
C LYS A 184 29.89 3.60 1.66
N THR A 185 30.53 2.76 2.47
CA THR A 185 31.65 3.17 3.33
C THR A 185 32.77 3.79 2.52
N SER A 186 33.19 3.16 1.41
CA SER A 186 34.23 3.71 0.53
C SER A 186 33.87 5.02 -0.16
N SER A 187 32.56 5.30 -0.31
CA SER A 187 32.03 6.52 -0.90
C SER A 187 31.70 7.61 0.13
N GLY A 188 31.85 7.34 1.43
CA GLY A 188 31.51 8.28 2.51
C GLY A 188 30.01 8.62 2.58
N VAL A 189 29.12 7.67 2.21
CA VAL A 189 27.67 7.90 2.19
C VAL A 189 26.93 6.92 3.08
N VAL A 190 25.76 7.31 3.54
CA VAL A 190 24.80 6.50 4.28
C VAL A 190 23.44 6.50 3.57
N ASP A 191 22.71 5.42 3.62
CA ASP A 191 21.33 5.39 3.11
C ASP A 191 20.31 5.78 4.19
N PHE A 192 19.04 5.89 3.79
CA PHE A 192 17.97 6.31 4.68
C PHE A 192 17.80 5.40 5.92
N ASN A 193 17.99 4.09 5.78
CA ASN A 193 17.88 3.16 6.89
C ASN A 193 19.08 3.22 7.84
N ASP A 194 20.27 3.62 7.36
CA ASP A 194 21.44 3.80 8.20
C ASP A 194 21.27 4.91 9.23
N ILE A 195 20.43 5.89 8.98
CA ILE A 195 20.16 6.97 9.95
C ILE A 195 19.81 6.42 11.33
N LEU A 196 18.95 5.39 11.37
CA LEU A 196 18.53 4.78 12.63
C LEU A 196 19.63 3.95 13.29
N LEU A 197 20.40 3.23 12.46
CA LEU A 197 21.54 2.44 12.94
C LEU A 197 22.63 3.37 13.51
N CYS A 198 22.96 4.44 12.80
CA CYS A 198 23.91 5.45 13.25
C CYS A 198 23.45 6.14 14.54
N ALA A 199 22.17 6.50 14.64
CA ALA A 199 21.63 7.09 15.87
C ALA A 199 21.66 6.11 17.06
N ALA A 200 21.36 4.85 16.82
CA ALA A 200 21.48 3.82 17.88
C ALA A 200 22.92 3.59 18.30
N ALA A 201 23.88 3.52 17.36
CA ALA A 201 25.29 3.41 17.63
C ALA A 201 25.79 4.63 18.44
N LEU A 202 25.45 5.84 18.02
CA LEU A 202 25.79 7.08 18.72
C LEU A 202 25.38 7.05 20.21
N LEU A 203 24.15 6.57 20.49
CA LEU A 203 23.62 6.48 21.87
C LEU A 203 24.31 5.37 22.70
N VAL A 204 24.76 4.29 22.05
CA VAL A 204 25.41 3.15 22.75
C VAL A 204 26.89 3.41 22.95
N GLU A 205 27.58 3.95 21.96
CA GLU A 205 29.03 4.13 21.97
C GLU A 205 29.48 5.40 22.69
N HIS A 206 28.60 6.43 22.79
CA HIS A 206 28.91 7.73 23.39
C HIS A 206 27.93 8.07 24.53
N PRO A 207 28.13 7.53 25.75
CA PRO A 207 27.23 7.75 26.90
C PRO A 207 26.98 9.23 27.24
N ALA A 208 27.99 10.09 27.11
CA ALA A 208 27.86 11.53 27.35
C ALA A 208 26.92 12.21 26.33
N VAL A 209 26.91 11.76 25.07
CA VAL A 209 25.97 12.24 24.06
C VAL A 209 24.57 11.71 24.36
N ALA A 210 24.47 10.44 24.76
CA ALA A 210 23.19 9.82 25.11
C ALA A 210 22.52 10.58 26.28
N GLU A 211 23.29 10.98 27.30
CA GLU A 211 22.82 11.76 28.45
C GLU A 211 22.28 13.13 28.00
N GLN A 212 23.03 13.86 27.15
CA GLN A 212 22.58 15.14 26.60
C GLN A 212 21.28 15.03 25.80
N ILE A 213 21.12 13.98 24.98
CA ILE A 213 19.90 13.73 24.22
C ILE A 213 18.74 13.44 25.19
N ARG A 214 18.96 12.62 26.22
CA ARG A 214 17.95 12.27 27.22
C ARG A 214 17.56 13.47 28.11
N ASP A 215 18.47 14.38 28.38
CA ASP A 215 18.16 15.63 29.07
C ASP A 215 17.35 16.59 28.20
N ALA A 216 17.65 16.63 26.90
CA ALA A 216 16.89 17.43 25.96
C ALA A 216 15.46 16.90 25.72
N TYR A 217 15.26 15.58 25.79
CA TYR A 217 13.96 14.94 25.57
C TYR A 217 13.60 14.06 26.77
N ARG A 218 12.67 14.54 27.60
CA ARG A 218 12.22 13.83 28.81
C ARG A 218 10.88 13.15 28.65
N HIS A 219 10.02 13.66 27.76
CA HIS A 219 8.65 13.17 27.58
C HIS A 219 8.45 12.68 26.14
N PHE A 220 7.97 11.44 26.01
CA PHE A 220 7.84 10.78 24.71
C PHE A 220 6.39 10.43 24.43
N VAL A 221 5.94 10.77 23.22
CA VAL A 221 4.68 10.30 22.66
C VAL A 221 4.98 9.67 21.30
N VAL A 222 4.64 8.39 21.13
CA VAL A 222 4.90 7.64 19.90
C VAL A 222 3.58 7.19 19.31
N ASP A 223 3.21 7.76 18.17
CA ASP A 223 2.00 7.38 17.42
C ASP A 223 2.30 6.27 16.42
N GLU A 224 1.27 5.53 16.00
CA GLU A 224 1.34 4.40 15.06
C GLU A 224 2.38 3.33 15.48
N TYR A 225 2.46 3.03 16.79
CA TYR A 225 3.50 2.14 17.34
C TYR A 225 3.44 0.70 16.84
N GLN A 226 2.31 0.26 16.24
CA GLN A 226 2.20 -1.04 15.58
C GLN A 226 3.03 -1.15 14.29
N ASP A 227 3.47 -0.02 13.73
CA ASP A 227 4.28 0.02 12.50
C ASP A 227 5.77 0.20 12.75
N VAL A 228 6.20 0.29 14.00
CA VAL A 228 7.61 0.44 14.33
C VAL A 228 8.40 -0.82 13.95
N SER A 229 9.55 -0.63 13.34
CA SER A 229 10.51 -1.69 13.06
C SER A 229 11.38 -2.01 14.28
N ALA A 230 12.11 -3.13 14.22
CA ALA A 230 12.98 -3.53 15.33
C ALA A 230 14.02 -2.46 15.68
N ILE A 231 14.63 -1.81 14.67
CA ILE A 231 15.60 -0.74 14.91
C ILE A 231 14.95 0.54 15.45
N GLN A 232 13.74 0.87 15.01
CA GLN A 232 12.98 2.01 15.54
C GLN A 232 12.60 1.78 17.00
N HIS A 233 12.09 0.58 17.32
CA HIS A 233 11.78 0.19 18.70
C HIS A 233 13.03 0.26 19.59
N ARG A 234 14.17 -0.27 19.12
CA ARG A 234 15.45 -0.19 19.82
C ARG A 234 15.86 1.27 20.08
N LEU A 235 15.73 2.13 19.09
CA LEU A 235 16.07 3.55 19.20
C LEU A 235 15.18 4.27 20.22
N VAL A 236 13.86 4.03 20.18
CA VAL A 236 12.93 4.57 21.20
C VAL A 236 13.32 4.09 22.59
N SER A 237 13.65 2.81 22.75
CA SER A 237 14.11 2.26 24.04
C SER A 237 15.39 2.93 24.54
N LEU A 238 16.35 3.23 23.64
CA LEU A 238 17.59 3.95 23.98
C LEU A 238 17.35 5.41 24.37
N TRP A 239 16.38 6.09 23.74
CA TRP A 239 15.98 7.44 24.12
C TRP A 239 15.32 7.47 25.49
N VAL A 240 14.40 6.54 25.74
CA VAL A 240 13.60 6.48 26.98
C VAL A 240 14.45 5.99 28.17
N ASP A 241 15.30 5.01 27.98
CA ASP A 241 16.24 4.47 28.96
C ASP A 241 15.58 4.14 30.33
N GLY A 242 14.46 3.40 30.27
CA GLY A 242 13.72 2.95 31.43
C GLY A 242 12.91 4.01 32.17
N ARG A 243 12.88 5.27 31.71
CA ARG A 243 12.08 6.33 32.32
C ARG A 243 10.58 6.10 32.08
N PRO A 244 9.71 6.53 33.04
CA PRO A 244 8.27 6.29 32.95
C PRO A 244 7.53 7.19 31.98
N ASP A 245 8.15 8.29 31.49
CA ASP A 245 7.51 9.35 30.70
C ASP A 245 7.38 8.99 29.23
N ILE A 246 6.76 7.86 28.94
CA ILE A 246 6.45 7.41 27.58
C ILE A 246 4.99 7.04 27.43
N CYS A 247 4.39 7.51 26.34
CA CYS A 247 3.08 7.09 25.87
C CYS A 247 3.18 6.56 24.45
N VAL A 248 2.85 5.30 24.23
CA VAL A 248 2.78 4.69 22.89
C VAL A 248 1.33 4.47 22.50
N VAL A 249 0.98 4.74 21.26
CA VAL A 249 -0.38 4.61 20.74
C VAL A 249 -0.36 3.83 19.44
N GLY A 250 -1.31 2.93 19.27
CA GLY A 250 -1.40 2.15 18.04
C GLY A 250 -2.63 1.26 17.99
N ASP A 251 -2.80 0.65 16.82
CA ASP A 251 -3.86 -0.30 16.53
C ASP A 251 -3.29 -1.63 16.01
N PRO A 252 -3.30 -2.71 16.79
CA PRO A 252 -2.82 -4.01 16.32
C PRO A 252 -3.57 -4.52 15.07
N GLN A 253 -4.82 -4.05 14.84
CA GLN A 253 -5.61 -4.42 13.66
C GLN A 253 -5.26 -3.59 12.40
N GLN A 254 -4.44 -2.56 12.54
CA GLN A 254 -3.90 -1.77 11.44
C GLN A 254 -2.41 -2.02 11.17
N ALA A 255 -1.83 -3.07 11.75
CA ALA A 255 -0.45 -3.50 11.49
C ALA A 255 -0.39 -4.23 10.14
N ILE A 256 -0.04 -3.50 9.08
CA ILE A 256 -0.01 -3.97 7.69
C ILE A 256 1.33 -3.71 6.97
N HIS A 257 2.39 -3.43 7.71
CA HIS A 257 3.73 -3.15 7.18
C HIS A 257 4.78 -4.19 7.61
N GLY A 258 4.35 -5.42 7.94
CA GLY A 258 5.23 -6.52 8.32
C GLY A 258 6.24 -6.89 7.23
N PHE A 259 5.83 -6.78 5.96
CA PHE A 259 6.72 -6.98 4.80
C PHE A 259 7.92 -6.00 4.79
N ALA A 260 7.75 -4.79 5.35
CA ALA A 260 8.80 -3.76 5.47
C ALA A 260 9.56 -3.83 6.81
N GLY A 261 9.31 -4.83 7.64
CA GLY A 261 10.00 -5.03 8.92
C GLY A 261 9.29 -4.45 10.14
N ALA A 262 8.03 -4.02 10.01
CA ALA A 262 7.22 -3.58 11.16
C ALA A 262 6.91 -4.74 12.10
N ARG A 263 6.87 -4.44 13.40
CA ARG A 263 6.68 -5.40 14.49
C ARG A 263 5.50 -5.01 15.38
N ALA A 264 4.33 -5.53 15.06
CA ALA A 264 3.11 -5.28 15.85
C ALA A 264 3.19 -5.81 17.29
N ASP A 265 4.05 -6.79 17.54
CA ASP A 265 4.31 -7.35 18.87
C ASP A 265 4.98 -6.35 19.83
N CYS A 266 5.71 -5.36 19.34
CA CYS A 266 6.22 -4.25 20.14
C CYS A 266 5.09 -3.47 20.86
N LEU A 267 3.95 -3.25 20.18
CA LEU A 267 2.80 -2.59 20.79
C LEU A 267 2.10 -3.49 21.82
N THR A 268 1.86 -4.75 21.47
CA THR A 268 1.14 -5.68 22.36
C THR A 268 2.00 -6.15 23.52
N GLY A 269 3.32 -6.20 23.36
CA GLY A 269 4.31 -6.56 24.38
C GLY A 269 4.76 -5.40 25.28
N PHE A 270 4.38 -4.15 24.92
CA PHE A 270 4.88 -2.95 25.59
C PHE A 270 4.74 -2.99 27.14
N ALA A 271 3.59 -3.44 27.65
CA ALA A 271 3.36 -3.52 29.09
C ALA A 271 4.27 -4.56 29.78
N SER A 272 4.73 -5.57 29.07
CA SER A 272 5.68 -6.57 29.60
C SER A 272 7.11 -6.02 29.66
N GLU A 273 7.47 -5.14 28.73
CA GLU A 273 8.79 -4.51 28.66
C GLU A 273 8.92 -3.30 29.60
N HIS A 274 7.80 -2.68 29.99
CA HIS A 274 7.78 -1.49 30.84
C HIS A 274 6.99 -1.79 32.15
N PRO A 275 7.67 -2.20 33.24
CA PRO A 275 7.02 -2.48 34.52
C PRO A 275 6.21 -1.28 34.99
N GLY A 276 4.96 -1.53 35.43
CA GLY A 276 4.04 -0.49 35.88
C GLY A 276 3.28 0.22 34.73
N ALA A 277 3.49 -0.18 33.48
CA ALA A 277 2.75 0.40 32.37
C ALA A 277 1.23 0.16 32.51
N ARG A 278 0.46 1.21 32.21
CA ARG A 278 -1.00 1.12 32.12
C ARG A 278 -1.43 0.94 30.67
N GLN A 279 -2.48 0.15 30.51
CA GLN A 279 -3.10 -0.03 29.21
C GLN A 279 -4.49 0.61 29.18
N VAL A 280 -4.73 1.47 28.19
CA VAL A 280 -6.05 2.07 27.92
C VAL A 280 -6.50 1.62 26.53
N ARG A 281 -7.80 1.32 26.39
CA ARG A 281 -8.41 1.00 25.09
C ARG A 281 -9.36 2.10 24.68
N LEU A 282 -9.22 2.58 23.44
CA LEU A 282 -10.19 3.45 22.79
C LEU A 282 -11.03 2.59 21.84
N VAL A 283 -12.32 2.49 22.10
CA VAL A 283 -13.24 1.64 21.32
C VAL A 283 -14.33 2.46 20.62
N ARG A 284 -14.58 3.70 21.02
CA ARG A 284 -15.59 4.59 20.44
C ARG A 284 -15.12 5.10 19.09
N ASN A 285 -15.79 4.68 18.02
CA ASN A 285 -15.48 5.11 16.67
C ASN A 285 -16.33 6.32 16.27
N TYR A 286 -15.67 7.41 15.92
CA TYR A 286 -16.26 8.70 15.53
C TYR A 286 -16.23 8.92 14.01
N ARG A 287 -15.85 7.91 13.24
CA ARG A 287 -15.64 8.01 11.80
C ARG A 287 -16.76 7.38 11.00
N SER A 288 -17.05 6.13 11.28
CA SER A 288 -17.82 5.25 10.39
C SER A 288 -19.21 4.94 10.97
N SER A 289 -20.19 4.79 10.11
CA SER A 289 -21.55 4.36 10.49
C SER A 289 -21.53 2.98 11.18
N PRO A 290 -22.57 2.66 12.01
CA PRO A 290 -22.64 1.41 12.75
C PRO A 290 -22.48 0.15 11.89
N GLY A 291 -23.11 0.10 10.72
CA GLY A 291 -23.03 -1.05 9.81
C GLY A 291 -21.59 -1.33 9.32
N ILE A 292 -20.83 -0.27 9.00
CA ILE A 292 -19.43 -0.37 8.58
C ILE A 292 -18.56 -0.86 9.75
N VAL A 293 -18.77 -0.32 10.95
CA VAL A 293 -18.03 -0.71 12.15
C VAL A 293 -18.29 -2.18 12.52
N GLN A 294 -19.53 -2.63 12.45
CA GLN A 294 -19.89 -4.04 12.68
C GLN A 294 -19.20 -4.96 11.68
N LEU A 295 -19.20 -4.61 10.40
CA LEU A 295 -18.50 -5.37 9.37
C LEU A 295 -16.99 -5.42 9.65
N ALA A 296 -16.37 -4.28 9.97
CA ALA A 296 -14.95 -4.17 10.28
C ALA A 296 -14.54 -5.07 11.46
N ASN A 297 -15.33 -5.10 12.54
CA ASN A 297 -15.12 -6.00 13.66
C ASN A 297 -15.19 -7.48 13.22
N ARG A 298 -16.18 -7.85 12.40
CA ARG A 298 -16.37 -9.22 11.92
C ARG A 298 -15.28 -9.67 10.93
N VAL A 299 -14.68 -8.75 10.18
CA VAL A 299 -13.54 -9.06 9.29
C VAL A 299 -12.36 -9.59 10.10
N VAL A 300 -12.02 -8.97 11.22
CA VAL A 300 -10.86 -9.38 12.05
C VAL A 300 -11.21 -10.48 13.05
N ARG A 301 -12.45 -10.55 13.51
CA ARG A 301 -12.89 -11.51 14.54
C ARG A 301 -14.27 -12.07 14.21
N ARG A 302 -14.40 -13.38 14.28
CA ARG A 302 -15.69 -14.04 14.04
C ARG A 302 -16.64 -13.94 15.24
N ARG A 303 -16.14 -13.65 16.46
CA ARG A 303 -16.91 -13.54 17.70
C ARG A 303 -16.72 -12.17 18.33
N PRO A 304 -17.77 -11.56 18.90
CA PRO A 304 -17.67 -10.30 19.61
C PRO A 304 -16.64 -10.33 20.73
N SER A 305 -16.01 -9.19 20.99
CA SER A 305 -14.98 -9.00 22.02
C SER A 305 -15.15 -7.64 22.68
N ALA A 306 -14.75 -7.52 23.94
CA ALA A 306 -14.73 -6.25 24.67
C ALA A 306 -13.84 -5.16 24.02
N GLY A 307 -12.96 -5.55 23.07
CA GLY A 307 -12.14 -4.62 22.30
C GLY A 307 -12.70 -4.26 20.92
N ASP A 308 -13.95 -4.62 20.63
CA ASP A 308 -14.60 -4.30 19.37
C ASP A 308 -14.95 -2.81 19.32
N LEU A 309 -14.83 -2.24 18.11
CA LEU A 309 -15.19 -0.85 17.88
C LEU A 309 -16.70 -0.64 18.05
N GLN A 310 -17.07 0.50 18.62
CA GLN A 310 -18.45 0.93 18.83
C GLN A 310 -18.65 2.27 18.12
N SER A 311 -19.48 2.30 17.09
CA SER A 311 -19.77 3.56 16.39
C SER A 311 -20.57 4.51 17.29
N THR A 312 -20.20 5.78 17.24
CA THR A 312 -20.96 6.90 17.82
C THR A 312 -21.65 7.74 16.73
N CYS A 313 -21.43 7.36 15.47
CA CYS A 313 -22.06 8.03 14.33
C CYS A 313 -23.54 7.63 14.19
N PRO A 314 -24.37 8.45 13.56
CA PRO A 314 -25.73 8.07 13.20
C PRO A 314 -25.78 6.78 12.35
N GLU A 315 -26.91 6.11 12.35
CA GLU A 315 -27.17 5.00 11.44
C GLU A 315 -26.99 5.46 9.98
N GLY A 316 -26.37 4.60 9.21
CA GLY A 316 -26.13 4.80 7.78
C GLY A 316 -26.62 3.60 6.96
N PRO A 317 -26.51 3.67 5.64
CA PRO A 317 -26.83 2.52 4.79
C PRO A 317 -25.95 1.33 5.13
N PRO A 318 -26.48 0.11 5.00
CA PRO A 318 -25.70 -1.10 5.21
C PRO A 318 -24.59 -1.21 4.16
N PRO A 319 -23.45 -1.86 4.48
CA PRO A 319 -22.46 -2.21 3.47
C PRO A 319 -23.05 -3.06 2.35
N GLU A 320 -22.70 -2.72 1.11
CA GLU A 320 -23.17 -3.39 -0.10
C GLU A 320 -22.16 -4.43 -0.57
N PHE A 321 -22.65 -5.60 -1.04
CA PHE A 321 -21.80 -6.67 -1.56
C PHE A 321 -22.25 -7.05 -2.97
N HIS A 322 -21.32 -7.07 -3.93
CA HIS A 322 -21.64 -7.34 -5.33
C HIS A 322 -20.68 -8.35 -5.95
N ALA A 323 -21.24 -9.29 -6.68
CA ALA A 323 -20.48 -10.16 -7.58
C ALA A 323 -20.79 -9.75 -9.01
N ASP A 324 -19.81 -9.28 -9.70
CA ASP A 324 -19.92 -8.83 -11.07
C ASP A 324 -19.42 -9.92 -12.03
N GLY A 325 -19.73 -9.81 -13.35
CA GLY A 325 -19.39 -10.84 -14.33
C GLY A 325 -17.89 -10.94 -14.58
N THR A 326 -17.29 -9.85 -15.00
CA THR A 326 -15.85 -9.71 -15.32
C THR A 326 -15.23 -8.58 -14.50
N GLU A 327 -13.93 -8.31 -14.67
CA GLU A 327 -13.24 -7.17 -14.05
C GLU A 327 -13.75 -5.84 -14.66
N GLU A 328 -14.08 -5.85 -15.95
CA GLU A 328 -14.67 -4.71 -16.67
C GLU A 328 -16.10 -4.42 -16.19
N ASP A 329 -16.92 -5.46 -16.00
CA ASP A 329 -18.27 -5.32 -15.44
C ASP A 329 -18.23 -4.75 -14.01
N GLU A 330 -17.27 -5.23 -13.18
CA GLU A 330 -17.03 -4.69 -11.85
C GLU A 330 -16.68 -3.21 -11.89
N ALA A 331 -15.75 -2.82 -12.78
CA ALA A 331 -15.32 -1.43 -12.91
C ALA A 331 -16.47 -0.51 -13.35
N GLN A 332 -17.28 -0.93 -14.34
CA GLN A 332 -18.45 -0.17 -14.79
C GLN A 332 -19.50 -0.04 -13.68
N ALA A 333 -19.78 -1.12 -12.95
CA ALA A 333 -20.74 -1.11 -11.84
C ALA A 333 -20.27 -0.21 -10.68
N VAL A 334 -18.96 -0.19 -10.38
CA VAL A 334 -18.37 0.69 -9.37
C VAL A 334 -18.47 2.16 -9.82
N VAL A 335 -18.14 2.45 -11.06
CA VAL A 335 -18.24 3.82 -11.61
C VAL A 335 -19.67 4.33 -11.60
N ALA A 336 -20.66 3.49 -11.98
CA ALA A 336 -22.07 3.82 -11.89
C ALA A 336 -22.49 4.12 -10.43
N TRP A 337 -22.06 3.27 -9.49
CA TRP A 337 -22.31 3.46 -8.05
C TRP A 337 -21.73 4.77 -7.53
N LEU A 338 -20.50 5.15 -7.93
CA LEU A 338 -19.90 6.44 -7.59
C LEU A 338 -20.68 7.61 -8.15
N GLY A 339 -21.16 7.48 -9.41
CA GLY A 339 -22.01 8.49 -10.05
C GLY A 339 -23.32 8.73 -9.29
N GLU A 340 -23.97 7.67 -8.80
CA GLU A 340 -25.16 7.76 -7.95
C GLU A 340 -24.85 8.50 -6.63
N ARG A 341 -23.73 8.15 -5.97
CA ARG A 341 -23.30 8.83 -4.73
C ARG A 341 -23.03 10.31 -4.95
N HIS A 342 -22.42 10.64 -6.07
CA HIS A 342 -22.19 12.04 -6.44
C HIS A 342 -23.50 12.79 -6.68
N THR A 343 -24.47 12.16 -7.35
CA THR A 343 -25.81 12.73 -7.56
C THR A 343 -26.56 12.93 -6.24
N GLU A 344 -26.33 12.07 -5.24
CA GLU A 344 -26.85 12.22 -3.88
C GLU A 344 -26.12 13.31 -3.07
N GLY A 345 -25.08 13.96 -3.62
CA GLY A 345 -24.37 15.08 -3.03
C GLY A 345 -22.98 14.76 -2.46
N THR A 346 -22.46 13.53 -2.60
CA THR A 346 -21.08 13.22 -2.20
C THR A 346 -20.09 13.83 -3.18
N PRO A 347 -19.16 14.70 -2.75
CA PRO A 347 -18.12 15.25 -3.63
C PRO A 347 -17.20 14.13 -4.15
N TRP A 348 -16.66 14.28 -5.36
CA TRP A 348 -15.69 13.34 -5.91
C TRP A 348 -14.45 13.16 -5.02
N SER A 349 -14.00 14.22 -4.34
CA SER A 349 -12.89 14.17 -3.36
C SER A 349 -13.18 13.26 -2.16
N GLU A 350 -14.45 12.96 -1.88
CA GLU A 350 -14.92 12.09 -0.81
C GLU A 350 -15.32 10.70 -1.31
N CYS A 351 -14.87 10.35 -2.51
CA CYS A 351 -15.04 9.04 -3.13
C CYS A 351 -13.69 8.35 -3.34
N ALA A 352 -13.63 7.03 -3.08
CA ALA A 352 -12.44 6.25 -3.35
C ALA A 352 -12.73 4.85 -3.86
N VAL A 353 -11.82 4.32 -4.68
CA VAL A 353 -11.77 2.92 -5.10
C VAL A 353 -10.46 2.31 -4.56
N LEU A 354 -10.59 1.26 -3.76
CA LEU A 354 -9.46 0.61 -3.10
C LEU A 354 -9.26 -0.80 -3.64
N TYR A 355 -8.08 -1.05 -4.18
CA TYR A 355 -7.69 -2.35 -4.74
C TYR A 355 -6.44 -2.90 -4.06
N ARG A 356 -6.12 -4.18 -4.29
CA ARG A 356 -5.00 -4.85 -3.62
C ARG A 356 -3.64 -4.52 -4.23
N ILE A 357 -3.54 -4.44 -5.56
CA ILE A 357 -2.29 -4.18 -6.30
C ILE A 357 -2.51 -3.16 -7.41
N ASN A 358 -1.49 -2.38 -7.73
CA ASN A 358 -1.55 -1.35 -8.77
C ASN A 358 -1.94 -1.88 -10.17
N ALA A 359 -1.67 -3.16 -10.45
CA ALA A 359 -2.08 -3.78 -11.72
C ALA A 359 -3.60 -3.88 -11.92
N GLN A 360 -4.41 -3.58 -10.88
CA GLN A 360 -5.87 -3.51 -10.99
C GLN A 360 -6.36 -2.11 -11.39
N SER A 361 -5.54 -1.05 -11.24
CA SER A 361 -6.01 0.32 -11.49
C SER A 361 -6.45 0.60 -12.94
N PRO A 362 -5.77 0.08 -14.00
CA PRO A 362 -6.08 0.49 -15.37
C PRO A 362 -7.53 0.24 -15.82
N VAL A 363 -8.17 -0.82 -15.31
CA VAL A 363 -9.57 -1.12 -15.67
C VAL A 363 -10.53 -0.07 -15.07
N PHE A 364 -10.25 0.37 -13.84
CA PHE A 364 -11.04 1.43 -13.18
C PHE A 364 -10.74 2.81 -13.76
N GLU A 365 -9.49 3.10 -14.11
CA GLU A 365 -9.09 4.32 -14.81
C GLU A 365 -9.85 4.44 -16.14
N SER A 366 -9.83 3.39 -16.96
CA SER A 366 -10.56 3.35 -18.24
C SER A 366 -12.08 3.52 -18.08
N ALA A 367 -12.67 2.94 -17.03
CA ALA A 367 -14.10 3.06 -16.77
C ALA A 367 -14.46 4.49 -16.31
N LEU A 368 -13.64 5.13 -15.46
CA LEU A 368 -13.82 6.53 -15.03
C LEU A 368 -13.63 7.50 -16.18
N ASP A 369 -12.62 7.27 -17.04
CA ASP A 369 -12.40 8.05 -18.26
C ASP A 369 -13.62 8.00 -19.18
N SER A 370 -14.15 6.80 -19.41
CA SER A 370 -15.35 6.58 -20.25
C SER A 370 -16.58 7.30 -19.69
N ALA A 371 -16.71 7.37 -18.37
CA ALA A 371 -17.78 8.08 -17.68
C ALA A 371 -17.48 9.59 -17.50
N ARG A 372 -16.31 10.09 -17.90
CA ARG A 372 -15.84 11.46 -17.70
C ARG A 372 -15.82 11.89 -16.23
N ILE A 373 -15.50 10.97 -15.32
CA ILE A 373 -15.35 11.24 -13.89
C ILE A 373 -13.90 11.54 -13.59
N PRO A 374 -13.58 12.69 -12.95
CA PRO A 374 -12.20 13.01 -12.60
C PRO A 374 -11.68 12.07 -11.52
N TYR A 375 -10.45 11.56 -11.69
CA TYR A 375 -9.79 10.70 -10.72
C TYR A 375 -8.31 11.05 -10.53
N GLN A 376 -7.73 10.57 -9.44
CA GLN A 376 -6.30 10.60 -9.15
C GLN A 376 -5.86 9.23 -8.67
N VAL A 377 -4.70 8.76 -9.15
CA VAL A 377 -4.09 7.50 -8.69
C VAL A 377 -3.07 7.84 -7.60
N LYS A 378 -3.24 7.21 -6.42
CA LYS A 378 -2.36 7.47 -5.29
C LYS A 378 -1.32 6.36 -5.15
N GLY A 379 -0.03 6.74 -4.99
CA GLY A 379 1.06 5.79 -4.74
C GLY A 379 1.97 5.50 -5.94
N THR A 380 1.79 6.20 -7.07
CA THR A 380 2.70 6.10 -8.22
C THR A 380 3.78 7.17 -8.19
N ASP A 381 3.41 8.46 -8.05
CA ASP A 381 4.35 9.55 -7.83
C ASP A 381 3.79 10.51 -6.77
N ARG A 382 4.65 10.96 -5.87
CA ARG A 382 4.29 11.99 -4.89
C ARG A 382 3.96 13.28 -5.62
N PHE A 383 2.95 14.03 -5.17
CA PHE A 383 2.53 15.27 -5.82
C PHE A 383 3.72 16.19 -6.15
N TRP A 384 4.60 16.39 -5.18
CA TRP A 384 5.78 17.25 -5.33
C TRP A 384 6.90 16.65 -6.19
N GLU A 385 6.89 15.34 -6.41
CA GLU A 385 7.84 14.61 -7.26
C GLU A 385 7.37 14.52 -8.71
N ARG A 386 6.12 14.85 -9.01
CA ARG A 386 5.60 14.85 -10.37
C ARG A 386 6.41 15.79 -11.24
N PRO A 387 6.82 15.37 -12.45
CA PRO A 387 7.70 16.16 -13.31
C PRO A 387 7.20 17.60 -13.56
N GLU A 388 5.89 17.76 -13.79
CA GLU A 388 5.27 19.05 -14.04
C GLU A 388 5.25 19.96 -12.81
N VAL A 389 5.04 19.40 -11.61
CA VAL A 389 5.05 20.16 -10.35
C VAL A 389 6.47 20.59 -10.01
N ARG A 390 7.43 19.67 -10.14
CA ARG A 390 8.85 19.99 -9.94
C ARG A 390 9.35 21.09 -10.88
N ASP A 391 8.96 21.02 -12.16
CA ASP A 391 9.31 22.04 -13.14
C ASP A 391 8.71 23.39 -12.75
N ALA A 392 7.43 23.45 -12.40
CA ALA A 392 6.76 24.69 -11.94
C ALA A 392 7.42 25.25 -10.66
N VAL A 393 7.69 24.42 -9.65
CA VAL A 393 8.35 24.84 -8.41
C VAL A 393 9.78 25.37 -8.68
N ASN A 394 10.54 24.69 -9.55
CA ASN A 394 11.88 25.16 -9.93
C ASN A 394 11.85 26.48 -10.71
N ARG A 395 10.79 26.72 -11.51
CA ARG A 395 10.58 28.01 -12.18
C ARG A 395 10.22 29.10 -11.18
N LEU A 396 9.32 28.84 -10.22
CA LEU A 396 8.99 29.77 -9.14
C LEU A 396 10.23 30.15 -8.32
N ARG A 397 11.09 29.20 -7.99
CA ARG A 397 12.37 29.47 -7.29
C ARG A 397 13.28 30.37 -8.10
N ARG A 398 13.41 30.14 -9.41
CA ARG A 398 14.24 30.97 -10.29
C ARG A 398 13.67 32.38 -10.46
N ALA A 399 12.37 32.51 -10.71
CA ALA A 399 11.68 33.78 -10.83
C ALA A 399 11.84 34.63 -9.55
N ALA A 400 11.64 34.02 -8.37
CA ALA A 400 11.84 34.69 -7.09
C ALA A 400 13.30 35.12 -6.81
N GLN A 401 14.29 34.41 -7.37
CA GLN A 401 15.70 34.79 -7.29
C GLN A 401 16.04 35.93 -8.25
N GLN A 402 15.42 35.97 -9.43
CA GLN A 402 15.64 37.00 -10.45
C GLN A 402 14.97 38.32 -10.07
N ASP A 403 13.77 38.28 -9.52
CA ASP A 403 13.01 39.43 -9.06
C ASP A 403 12.45 39.24 -7.65
N PRO A 404 13.24 39.47 -6.59
CA PRO A 404 12.80 39.32 -5.21
C PRO A 404 11.70 40.32 -4.80
N GLY A 405 11.44 41.37 -5.61
CA GLY A 405 10.42 42.39 -5.36
C GLY A 405 9.03 42.02 -5.89
N THR A 406 8.95 41.04 -6.78
CA THR A 406 7.67 40.60 -7.34
C THR A 406 6.83 39.84 -6.29
N SER A 407 5.53 40.15 -6.27
CA SER A 407 4.61 39.44 -5.36
C SER A 407 4.52 37.96 -5.70
N PRO A 408 4.20 37.07 -4.73
CA PRO A 408 4.01 35.65 -4.98
C PRO A 408 2.97 35.35 -6.08
N GLU A 409 1.91 36.16 -6.19
CA GLU A 409 0.90 36.07 -7.25
C GLU A 409 1.49 36.40 -8.62
N GLY A 410 2.30 37.48 -8.72
CA GLY A 410 3.00 37.84 -9.96
C GLY A 410 3.98 36.74 -10.40
N LEU A 411 4.73 36.14 -9.46
CA LEU A 411 5.63 35.02 -9.74
C LEU A 411 4.82 33.78 -10.22
N LEU A 412 3.65 33.52 -9.63
CA LEU A 412 2.80 32.43 -10.04
C LEU A 412 2.25 32.65 -11.47
N ASP A 413 1.73 33.85 -11.75
CA ASP A 413 1.18 34.18 -13.07
C ASP A 413 2.24 34.12 -14.18
N GLU A 414 3.47 34.54 -13.90
CA GLU A 414 4.61 34.41 -14.82
C GLU A 414 4.89 32.93 -15.14
N VAL A 415 4.98 32.08 -14.11
CA VAL A 415 5.22 30.63 -14.29
C VAL A 415 4.05 29.94 -14.99
N LEU A 416 2.80 30.30 -14.67
CA LEU A 416 1.61 29.75 -15.35
C LEU A 416 1.60 30.10 -16.84
N ALA A 417 2.03 31.32 -17.21
CA ALA A 417 2.19 31.73 -18.61
C ALA A 417 3.29 30.90 -19.32
N GLU A 418 4.45 30.70 -18.66
CA GLU A 418 5.55 29.89 -19.20
C GLU A 418 5.16 28.41 -19.43
N VAL A 419 4.43 27.79 -18.50
CA VAL A 419 3.96 26.40 -18.65
C VAL A 419 2.71 26.28 -19.52
N ARG A 420 2.23 27.41 -20.08
CA ARG A 420 1.02 27.51 -20.92
C ARG A 420 -0.22 26.91 -20.24
N TRP A 421 -0.39 27.19 -18.96
CA TRP A 421 -1.55 26.77 -18.21
C TRP A 421 -2.78 27.60 -18.65
N ASN A 422 -3.93 26.93 -18.79
CA ASN A 422 -5.21 27.57 -19.10
C ASN A 422 -6.18 27.31 -17.93
N PRO A 423 -6.95 28.31 -17.45
CA PRO A 423 -8.01 28.10 -16.44
C PRO A 423 -9.06 27.06 -16.84
N GLU A 424 -9.31 26.90 -18.14
CA GLU A 424 -10.23 25.90 -18.66
C GLU A 424 -9.54 24.53 -18.73
N ALA A 425 -10.14 23.54 -18.06
CA ALA A 425 -9.64 22.18 -18.05
C ALA A 425 -9.68 21.55 -19.45
N PRO A 426 -8.65 20.78 -19.87
CA PRO A 426 -8.71 20.01 -21.09
C PRO A 426 -9.92 19.07 -21.11
N SER A 427 -10.58 18.97 -22.25
CA SER A 427 -11.73 18.07 -22.43
C SER A 427 -11.37 16.60 -22.51
N GLY A 428 -10.08 16.28 -22.77
CA GLY A 428 -9.54 14.91 -22.78
C GLY A 428 -9.21 14.47 -21.35
N MET A 429 -9.28 13.16 -21.13
CA MET A 429 -8.93 12.48 -19.88
C MET A 429 -7.63 11.70 -20.14
N GLY A 430 -6.67 11.75 -19.27
CA GLY A 430 -5.36 11.11 -19.46
C GLY A 430 -4.21 12.02 -19.03
N ALA A 431 -2.97 11.71 -19.42
CA ALA A 431 -1.75 12.40 -18.98
C ALA A 431 -1.81 13.94 -19.11
N GLN A 432 -2.49 14.46 -20.14
CA GLN A 432 -2.66 15.90 -20.33
C GLN A 432 -3.59 16.51 -19.27
N ARG A 433 -4.66 15.80 -18.89
CA ARG A 433 -5.57 16.18 -17.83
C ARG A 433 -4.89 16.08 -16.47
N GLU A 434 -4.18 15.00 -16.19
CA GLU A 434 -3.41 14.82 -14.95
C GLU A 434 -2.39 15.94 -14.75
N ARG A 435 -1.63 16.28 -15.81
CA ARG A 435 -0.70 17.40 -15.79
C ARG A 435 -1.41 18.72 -15.46
N TRP A 436 -2.55 18.99 -16.12
CA TRP A 436 -3.34 20.19 -15.85
C TRP A 436 -3.83 20.22 -14.41
N GLU A 437 -4.36 19.11 -13.89
CA GLU A 437 -4.84 18.99 -12.52
C GLU A 437 -3.73 19.18 -11.50
N SER A 438 -2.54 18.65 -11.76
CA SER A 438 -1.37 18.86 -10.89
C SER A 438 -1.00 20.34 -10.79
N ILE A 439 -0.92 21.04 -11.92
CA ILE A 439 -0.61 22.47 -11.95
C ILE A 439 -1.76 23.30 -11.37
N ASN A 440 -3.02 22.97 -11.67
CA ASN A 440 -4.19 23.64 -11.09
C ASN A 440 -4.21 23.51 -9.57
N SER A 441 -3.91 22.33 -9.05
CA SER A 441 -3.83 22.06 -7.62
C SER A 441 -2.72 22.86 -6.95
N LEU A 442 -1.54 22.95 -7.57
CA LEU A 442 -0.45 23.82 -7.10
C LEU A 442 -0.88 25.28 -7.06
N THR A 443 -1.57 25.75 -8.13
CA THR A 443 -2.08 27.12 -8.25
C THR A 443 -3.08 27.45 -7.15
N GLN A 444 -4.05 26.58 -6.89
CA GLN A 444 -5.02 26.78 -5.82
C GLN A 444 -4.37 26.82 -4.43
N MET A 445 -3.47 25.90 -4.16
CA MET A 445 -2.74 25.86 -2.90
C MET A 445 -1.97 27.16 -2.63
N ILE A 446 -1.30 27.71 -3.65
CA ILE A 446 -0.56 28.96 -3.55
C ILE A 446 -1.53 30.13 -3.30
N ARG A 447 -2.66 30.21 -4.02
CA ARG A 447 -3.68 31.26 -3.86
C ARG A 447 -4.34 31.21 -2.48
N ASP A 448 -4.68 30.01 -2.00
CA ASP A 448 -5.28 29.83 -0.68
C ASP A 448 -4.32 30.26 0.43
N ALA A 449 -3.04 29.95 0.27
CA ALA A 449 -2.01 30.39 1.21
C ALA A 449 -1.81 31.91 1.21
N GLN A 450 -1.85 32.54 0.05
CA GLN A 450 -1.77 34.01 -0.08
C GLN A 450 -2.94 34.72 0.61
N GLY A 451 -4.15 34.15 0.54
CA GLY A 451 -5.31 34.70 1.28
C GLY A 451 -5.08 34.76 2.79
N GLY A 452 -4.23 33.89 3.34
CA GLY A 452 -3.83 33.88 4.74
C GLY A 452 -2.64 34.78 5.08
N PHE A 453 -1.85 35.20 4.09
CA PHE A 453 -0.61 35.98 4.25
C PHE A 453 -0.47 37.05 3.15
N PRO A 454 -1.27 38.10 3.16
CA PRO A 454 -1.29 39.10 2.07
C PRO A 454 0.05 39.87 1.88
N ASP A 455 0.88 39.96 2.92
CA ASP A 455 2.13 40.70 2.90
C ASP A 455 3.37 39.80 2.65
N TRP A 456 3.20 38.66 2.01
CA TRP A 456 4.33 37.75 1.73
C TRP A 456 5.34 38.38 0.76
N THR A 457 6.62 38.30 1.15
CA THR A 457 7.73 38.53 0.23
C THR A 457 8.07 37.25 -0.55
N ALA A 458 8.68 37.42 -1.72
CA ALA A 458 9.13 36.26 -2.53
C ALA A 458 10.01 35.27 -1.75
N PRO A 459 11.00 35.66 -0.93
CA PRO A 459 11.77 34.74 -0.09
C PRO A 459 10.95 34.00 0.94
N ALA A 460 9.99 34.66 1.61
CA ALA A 460 9.10 34.00 2.59
C ALA A 460 8.15 33.00 1.92
N PHE A 461 7.67 33.35 0.74
CA PHE A 461 6.85 32.45 -0.08
C PHE A 461 7.65 31.20 -0.51
N ILE A 462 8.89 31.35 -0.97
CA ILE A 462 9.73 30.22 -1.36
C ILE A 462 10.09 29.34 -0.15
N ALA A 463 10.33 29.92 1.03
CA ALA A 463 10.53 29.16 2.26
C ALA A 463 9.29 28.32 2.60
N TRP A 464 8.10 28.92 2.55
CA TRP A 464 6.84 28.23 2.73
C TRP A 464 6.62 27.11 1.70
N LEU A 465 6.90 27.38 0.42
CA LEU A 465 6.78 26.40 -0.66
C LEU A 465 7.71 25.20 -0.44
N ASN A 466 8.95 25.45 0.03
CA ASN A 466 9.89 24.39 0.36
C ASN A 466 9.44 23.56 1.57
N ASP A 467 8.91 24.20 2.61
CA ASP A 467 8.37 23.51 3.76
C ASP A 467 7.18 22.63 3.37
N HIS A 468 6.31 23.11 2.47
CA HIS A 468 5.16 22.35 1.97
C HIS A 468 5.55 21.26 0.95
N ALA A 469 6.58 21.50 0.13
CA ALA A 469 7.13 20.47 -0.75
C ALA A 469 7.70 19.26 0.02
N ASN A 470 8.11 19.49 1.28
CA ASN A 470 8.51 18.41 2.20
C ASN A 470 7.33 17.79 2.96
N LEU A 471 6.11 18.41 2.89
CA LEU A 471 4.87 17.85 3.43
C LEU A 471 4.18 17.06 2.32
N GLU A 472 4.03 15.76 2.49
CA GLU A 472 3.46 14.82 1.50
C GLU A 472 1.94 15.00 1.26
N THR A 473 1.40 16.22 1.31
CA THR A 473 -0.04 16.47 1.16
C THR A 473 -0.32 17.12 -0.18
N PRO A 474 -0.85 16.39 -1.18
CA PRO A 474 -1.36 17.03 -2.38
C PRO A 474 -2.56 17.90 -2.02
N PRO A 475 -2.74 19.05 -2.71
CA PRO A 475 -3.96 19.86 -2.54
C PRO A 475 -5.21 19.03 -2.84
N ALA A 476 -6.31 19.33 -2.14
CA ALA A 476 -7.59 18.66 -2.36
C ALA A 476 -8.11 19.01 -3.78
N THR A 477 -8.08 18.05 -4.66
CA THR A 477 -8.76 18.12 -5.95
C THR A 477 -10.13 17.46 -5.85
N SER A 478 -11.12 17.98 -6.56
CA SER A 478 -12.45 17.33 -6.66
C SER A 478 -12.35 16.13 -7.61
N ALA A 479 -11.74 15.04 -7.15
CA ALA A 479 -11.46 13.86 -7.95
C ALA A 479 -11.59 12.58 -7.10
N VAL A 480 -12.07 11.50 -7.72
CA VAL A 480 -12.12 10.17 -7.09
C VAL A 480 -10.70 9.66 -6.83
N THR A 481 -10.44 9.14 -5.65
CA THR A 481 -9.14 8.57 -5.32
C THR A 481 -9.10 7.08 -5.70
N LEU A 482 -8.19 6.71 -6.58
CA LEU A 482 -7.78 5.33 -6.84
C LEU A 482 -6.53 5.03 -6.01
N ALA A 483 -6.58 3.99 -5.17
CA ALA A 483 -5.44 3.66 -4.31
C ALA A 483 -5.36 2.16 -4.01
N THR A 484 -4.15 1.67 -3.72
CA THR A 484 -4.05 0.37 -3.08
C THR A 484 -4.57 0.43 -1.64
N MET A 485 -5.08 -0.70 -1.12
CA MET A 485 -5.52 -0.80 0.28
C MET A 485 -4.41 -0.38 1.27
N HIS A 486 -3.13 -0.60 0.92
CA HIS A 486 -1.99 -0.16 1.73
C HIS A 486 -1.83 1.36 1.71
N ALA A 487 -1.90 1.98 0.54
CA ALA A 487 -1.77 3.43 0.39
C ALA A 487 -2.95 4.21 0.98
N ALA A 488 -4.08 3.54 1.21
CA ALA A 488 -5.27 4.10 1.85
C ALA A 488 -5.14 4.24 3.38
N LYS A 489 -4.10 3.66 4.01
CA LYS A 489 -3.88 3.78 5.45
C LYS A 489 -3.69 5.25 5.84
N GLY A 490 -4.37 5.68 6.90
CA GLY A 490 -4.36 7.08 7.36
C GLY A 490 -5.31 8.01 6.61
N LEU A 491 -6.01 7.53 5.58
CA LEU A 491 -6.99 8.29 4.81
C LEU A 491 -8.43 7.86 5.16
N GLU A 492 -9.42 8.63 4.67
CA GLU A 492 -10.84 8.32 4.86
C GLU A 492 -11.70 9.07 3.85
N TRP A 493 -12.82 8.49 3.47
CA TRP A 493 -13.76 9.06 2.50
C TRP A 493 -15.20 8.72 2.89
N ASP A 494 -16.16 9.48 2.39
CA ASP A 494 -17.58 9.22 2.63
C ASP A 494 -18.07 7.97 1.89
N ALA A 495 -17.63 7.79 0.66
CA ALA A 495 -17.99 6.65 -0.17
C ALA A 495 -16.73 5.86 -0.63
N VAL A 496 -16.65 4.60 -0.26
CA VAL A 496 -15.51 3.72 -0.58
C VAL A 496 -15.99 2.46 -1.28
N ALA A 497 -15.41 2.17 -2.44
CA ALA A 497 -15.52 0.88 -3.10
C ALA A 497 -14.23 0.07 -2.86
N VAL A 498 -14.34 -1.10 -2.24
CA VAL A 498 -13.26 -2.07 -2.04
C VAL A 498 -13.44 -3.17 -3.07
N VAL A 499 -12.57 -3.22 -4.07
CA VAL A 499 -12.77 -3.99 -5.29
C VAL A 499 -11.82 -5.19 -5.42
N GLY A 500 -12.20 -6.18 -6.24
CA GLY A 500 -11.40 -7.36 -6.49
C GLY A 500 -11.24 -8.26 -5.26
N VAL A 501 -12.21 -8.29 -4.34
CA VAL A 501 -12.11 -9.05 -3.08
C VAL A 501 -12.40 -10.54 -3.32
N ARG A 502 -11.45 -11.20 -3.96
CA ARG A 502 -11.52 -12.63 -4.38
C ARG A 502 -10.29 -13.41 -3.94
N GLU A 503 -10.41 -14.73 -3.95
CA GLU A 503 -9.28 -15.64 -3.70
C GLU A 503 -8.10 -15.38 -4.64
N GLY A 504 -6.90 -15.39 -4.06
CA GLY A 504 -5.65 -15.09 -4.76
C GLY A 504 -5.36 -13.60 -4.92
N MET A 505 -6.32 -12.72 -4.57
CA MET A 505 -6.14 -11.28 -4.53
C MET A 505 -6.28 -10.75 -3.10
N VAL A 506 -7.33 -11.13 -2.38
CA VAL A 506 -7.54 -10.86 -0.95
C VAL A 506 -8.07 -12.13 -0.29
N PRO A 507 -7.23 -12.96 0.37
CA PRO A 507 -5.78 -12.82 0.55
C PRO A 507 -4.98 -12.96 -0.74
N PHE A 508 -3.83 -12.28 -0.80
CA PHE A 508 -2.93 -12.37 -1.94
C PHE A 508 -2.35 -13.77 -2.09
N ALA A 509 -2.11 -14.19 -3.34
CA ALA A 509 -1.70 -15.56 -3.65
C ALA A 509 -0.41 -16.00 -2.94
N LEU A 510 0.49 -15.06 -2.65
CA LEU A 510 1.76 -15.33 -1.94
C LEU A 510 1.64 -15.24 -0.41
N SER A 511 0.46 -14.84 0.13
CA SER A 511 0.22 -14.60 1.56
C SER A 511 -0.82 -15.60 2.10
N GLN A 512 -0.59 -16.91 1.92
CA GLN A 512 -1.54 -17.95 2.26
C GLN A 512 -1.34 -18.56 3.65
N GLU A 513 -0.18 -18.30 4.26
CA GLU A 513 0.23 -18.85 5.56
C GLU A 513 0.40 -17.74 6.60
N GLU A 514 0.36 -18.10 7.88
CA GLU A 514 0.66 -17.16 8.97
C GLU A 514 2.16 -16.82 9.01
N PRO A 515 2.54 -15.59 9.35
CA PRO A 515 1.69 -14.47 9.78
C PRO A 515 1.11 -13.61 8.64
N ALA A 516 1.49 -13.85 7.38
CA ALA A 516 1.10 -13.04 6.23
C ALA A 516 -0.43 -13.12 5.97
N LEU A 517 -1.06 -14.27 6.21
CA LEU A 517 -2.52 -14.41 6.07
C LEU A 517 -3.29 -13.51 7.05
N SER A 518 -2.82 -13.41 8.28
CA SER A 518 -3.39 -12.47 9.27
C SER A 518 -3.17 -11.01 8.87
N GLU A 519 -2.05 -10.69 8.22
CA GLU A 519 -1.78 -9.34 7.71
C GLU A 519 -2.74 -8.97 6.55
N GLU A 520 -3.02 -9.89 5.63
CA GLU A 520 -4.03 -9.70 4.57
C GLU A 520 -5.43 -9.45 5.14
N ARG A 521 -5.79 -10.13 6.24
CA ARG A 521 -7.05 -9.88 6.94
C ARG A 521 -7.10 -8.49 7.56
N ARG A 522 -6.02 -8.04 8.20
CA ARG A 522 -5.90 -6.66 8.70
C ARG A 522 -5.94 -5.63 7.59
N LEU A 523 -5.37 -5.96 6.42
CA LEU A 523 -5.42 -5.10 5.25
C LEU A 523 -6.86 -4.87 4.76
N LEU A 524 -7.67 -5.92 4.68
CA LEU A 524 -9.10 -5.79 4.38
C LEU A 524 -9.83 -4.96 5.45
N HIS A 525 -9.52 -5.16 6.73
CA HIS A 525 -10.08 -4.35 7.82
C HIS A 525 -9.70 -2.87 7.67
N VAL A 526 -8.44 -2.57 7.32
CA VAL A 526 -8.01 -1.21 7.03
C VAL A 526 -8.83 -0.62 5.90
N ALA A 527 -9.00 -1.34 4.77
CA ALA A 527 -9.79 -0.86 3.63
C ALA A 527 -11.24 -0.56 4.00
N VAL A 528 -11.90 -1.46 4.72
CA VAL A 528 -13.29 -1.29 5.21
C VAL A 528 -13.41 -0.05 6.11
N THR A 529 -12.47 0.15 7.03
CA THR A 529 -12.47 1.28 7.98
C THR A 529 -12.09 2.63 7.37
N ARG A 530 -11.85 2.69 6.05
CA ARG A 530 -11.66 3.96 5.32
C ARG A 530 -12.98 4.65 5.00
N ALA A 531 -14.07 3.88 4.95
CA ALA A 531 -15.40 4.40 4.69
C ALA A 531 -16.02 5.08 5.92
N ARG A 532 -16.59 6.28 5.72
CA ARG A 532 -17.37 6.97 6.74
C ARG A 532 -18.86 6.62 6.66
N LEU A 533 -19.46 6.71 5.49
CA LEU A 533 -20.93 6.62 5.31
C LEU A 533 -21.35 5.46 4.41
N ARG A 534 -20.66 5.24 3.29
CA ARG A 534 -21.02 4.29 2.25
C ARG A 534 -19.89 3.34 1.95
N LEU A 535 -20.15 2.06 1.92
CA LEU A 535 -19.17 1.03 1.61
C LEU A 535 -19.76 0.03 0.63
N ARG A 536 -19.07 -0.15 -0.50
CA ARG A 536 -19.31 -1.22 -1.46
C ARG A 536 -18.11 -2.17 -1.45
N ILE A 537 -18.36 -3.48 -1.40
CA ILE A 537 -17.34 -4.53 -1.55
C ILE A 537 -17.74 -5.37 -2.77
N SER A 538 -16.83 -5.51 -3.74
CA SER A 538 -17.12 -6.21 -4.98
C SER A 538 -16.02 -7.20 -5.37
N TRP A 539 -16.38 -8.15 -6.23
CA TRP A 539 -15.45 -9.12 -6.81
C TRP A 539 -15.96 -9.60 -8.17
N PRO A 540 -15.07 -9.82 -9.17
CA PRO A 540 -15.44 -10.39 -10.45
C PRO A 540 -15.63 -11.90 -10.32
N GLY A 541 -16.73 -12.42 -10.86
CA GLY A 541 -17.02 -13.86 -10.91
C GLY A 541 -16.14 -14.62 -11.90
N LYS A 542 -15.75 -13.96 -13.00
CA LYS A 542 -14.88 -14.50 -14.05
C LYS A 542 -13.71 -13.54 -14.30
N PRO A 543 -12.68 -13.55 -13.45
CA PRO A 543 -11.54 -12.66 -13.64
C PRO A 543 -10.72 -13.07 -14.85
N SER A 544 -10.01 -12.10 -15.45
CA SER A 544 -9.08 -12.32 -16.57
C SER A 544 -7.90 -13.22 -16.16
N ARG A 545 -7.57 -13.25 -14.86
CA ARG A 545 -6.52 -14.12 -14.29
C ARG A 545 -6.96 -14.70 -12.94
N GLY A 546 -6.70 -15.99 -12.71
CA GLY A 546 -6.94 -16.68 -11.44
C GLY A 546 -8.37 -17.24 -11.29
N ARG A 547 -8.76 -17.58 -10.06
CA ARG A 547 -10.08 -18.13 -9.74
C ARG A 547 -11.06 -17.03 -9.36
N GLY A 548 -12.27 -17.05 -9.93
CA GLY A 548 -13.34 -16.09 -9.65
C GLY A 548 -14.06 -16.30 -8.31
N ALA A 549 -13.53 -17.14 -7.41
CA ALA A 549 -14.18 -17.40 -6.14
C ALA A 549 -14.07 -16.19 -5.21
N ARG A 550 -15.18 -15.81 -4.59
CA ARG A 550 -15.24 -14.82 -3.51
C ARG A 550 -14.18 -15.10 -2.44
N SER A 551 -13.58 -14.06 -1.91
CA SER A 551 -12.62 -14.17 -0.81
C SER A 551 -13.17 -14.95 0.38
N ARG A 552 -12.35 -15.86 0.94
CA ARG A 552 -12.64 -16.56 2.18
C ARG A 552 -12.86 -15.63 3.37
N PHE A 553 -12.33 -14.40 3.31
CA PHE A 553 -12.52 -13.40 4.35
C PHE A 553 -13.95 -12.88 4.42
N LEU A 554 -14.70 -12.97 3.32
CA LEU A 554 -16.11 -12.60 3.26
C LEU A 554 -17.08 -13.72 3.66
N THR A 555 -16.58 -14.91 3.99
CA THR A 555 -17.42 -16.04 4.40
C THR A 555 -18.18 -15.73 5.68
N GLY A 556 -19.52 -15.80 5.62
CA GLY A 556 -20.44 -15.47 6.72
C GLY A 556 -20.59 -13.97 6.98
N LEU A 557 -20.02 -13.09 6.14
CA LEU A 557 -20.17 -11.64 6.21
C LEU A 557 -21.18 -11.10 5.21
N VAL A 558 -21.25 -11.70 4.03
CA VAL A 558 -22.21 -11.34 2.97
C VAL A 558 -23.59 -11.81 3.36
N PRO A 559 -24.62 -10.93 3.41
CA PRO A 559 -26.01 -11.33 3.61
C PRO A 559 -26.47 -12.32 2.53
N GLU A 560 -27.34 -13.28 2.90
CA GLU A 560 -27.78 -14.36 1.99
C GLU A 560 -28.53 -13.81 0.76
N ASP A 561 -29.28 -12.73 0.90
CA ASP A 561 -29.99 -12.01 -0.16
C ASP A 561 -29.09 -11.27 -1.14
N GLN A 562 -27.84 -10.97 -0.74
CA GLN A 562 -26.81 -10.34 -1.57
C GLN A 562 -25.80 -11.35 -2.15
N ILE A 563 -25.96 -12.63 -1.85
CA ILE A 563 -25.23 -13.67 -2.55
C ILE A 563 -25.91 -13.86 -3.91
N PRO A 564 -25.24 -13.54 -5.04
CA PRO A 564 -25.85 -13.79 -6.34
C PRO A 564 -26.23 -15.28 -6.40
N VAL A 565 -27.50 -15.55 -6.57
CA VAL A 565 -27.95 -16.87 -6.99
C VAL A 565 -27.42 -17.03 -8.40
N THR A 566 -26.19 -17.53 -8.53
CA THR A 566 -25.78 -18.12 -9.80
C THR A 566 -26.88 -19.13 -10.10
N ARG A 567 -27.73 -18.84 -11.09
CA ARG A 567 -28.48 -19.87 -11.75
C ARG A 567 -27.44 -20.85 -12.28
N GLU A 568 -27.03 -21.73 -11.40
CA GLU A 568 -26.44 -23.01 -11.80
C GLU A 568 -27.50 -23.68 -12.64
N GLY A 569 -27.40 -23.46 -13.95
CA GLY A 569 -27.82 -24.50 -14.83
C GLY A 569 -27.18 -25.77 -14.27
N ARG A 570 -27.96 -26.79 -13.98
CA ARG A 570 -27.53 -28.09 -13.56
C ARG A 570 -26.34 -28.57 -14.40
N ALA A 571 -25.17 -28.11 -14.06
CA ALA A 571 -23.88 -28.63 -14.48
C ALA A 571 -23.26 -29.10 -13.17
N GLY A 572 -23.01 -30.38 -13.10
CA GLY A 572 -22.69 -31.15 -11.94
C GLY A 572 -21.61 -30.51 -11.05
N ARG A 573 -21.74 -30.86 -9.77
CA ARG A 573 -20.79 -30.73 -8.67
C ARG A 573 -19.39 -30.41 -9.16
N GLY A 574 -19.02 -29.09 -9.06
CA GLY A 574 -17.69 -28.63 -9.33
C GLY A 574 -16.72 -29.39 -8.46
N SER A 575 -16.03 -30.32 -9.06
CA SER A 575 -15.01 -31.11 -8.43
C SER A 575 -13.94 -30.15 -7.84
N VAL A 576 -13.67 -30.22 -6.57
CA VAL A 576 -12.30 -30.54 -6.15
C VAL A 576 -11.66 -31.22 -7.35
N ARG A 577 -10.61 -30.66 -7.98
CA ARG A 577 -9.84 -31.38 -9.01
C ARG A 577 -9.53 -32.71 -8.39
N SER A 578 -10.40 -33.64 -8.70
CA SER A 578 -10.37 -34.98 -8.15
C SER A 578 -9.04 -35.50 -8.63
N ARG A 579 -8.32 -36.10 -7.74
CA ARG A 579 -7.18 -36.94 -8.03
C ARG A 579 -7.65 -38.16 -8.81
N THR A 580 -8.61 -37.99 -9.71
CA THR A 580 -9.26 -39.03 -10.49
C THR A 580 -9.01 -38.80 -11.97
N CYS A 581 -8.72 -39.86 -12.65
CA CYS A 581 -8.48 -39.90 -14.08
C CYS A 581 -9.75 -39.44 -14.84
N PHE A 582 -9.59 -38.49 -15.78
CA PHE A 582 -10.71 -37.97 -16.56
C PHE A 582 -11.26 -39.00 -17.59
N VAL A 583 -10.51 -40.08 -17.87
CA VAL A 583 -10.90 -41.12 -18.79
C VAL A 583 -11.70 -42.24 -18.08
N CYS A 584 -11.22 -42.78 -16.97
CA CYS A 584 -11.82 -43.90 -16.30
C CYS A 584 -12.44 -43.62 -14.92
N GLY A 585 -12.32 -42.38 -14.41
CA GLY A 585 -12.83 -41.98 -13.09
C GLY A 585 -12.04 -42.52 -11.89
N GLY A 586 -11.02 -43.35 -12.09
CA GLY A 586 -10.18 -43.92 -11.02
C GLY A 586 -9.24 -42.87 -10.39
N GLN A 587 -8.80 -43.12 -9.14
CA GLN A 587 -7.90 -42.17 -8.42
C GLN A 587 -6.49 -42.18 -9.03
N LEU A 588 -5.95 -40.98 -9.27
CA LEU A 588 -4.56 -40.77 -9.73
C LEU A 588 -3.60 -40.78 -8.54
N THR A 589 -2.78 -41.82 -8.45
CA THR A 589 -1.86 -42.01 -7.32
C THR A 589 -0.45 -41.47 -7.58
N ASP A 590 -0.05 -41.40 -8.86
CA ASP A 590 1.27 -40.93 -9.29
C ASP A 590 1.29 -39.45 -9.61
N ALA A 591 2.46 -38.80 -9.41
CA ALA A 591 2.70 -37.39 -9.73
C ALA A 591 2.67 -37.13 -11.25
N ALA A 592 3.15 -38.06 -12.06
CA ALA A 592 3.11 -38.00 -13.51
C ALA A 592 1.65 -38.10 -14.02
N GLU A 593 0.87 -39.05 -13.48
CA GLU A 593 -0.55 -39.22 -13.79
C GLU A 593 -1.40 -38.00 -13.38
N ARG A 594 -1.10 -37.41 -12.22
CA ARG A 594 -1.75 -36.15 -11.78
C ARG A 594 -1.43 -34.97 -12.71
N LYS A 595 -0.23 -34.95 -13.29
CA LYS A 595 0.19 -33.92 -14.26
C LYS A 595 -0.49 -34.15 -15.62
N LEU A 596 -0.66 -35.40 -16.03
CA LEU A 596 -1.37 -35.80 -17.24
C LEU A 596 -2.89 -35.72 -17.08
N GLY A 597 -3.42 -35.76 -15.84
CA GLY A 597 -4.85 -35.80 -15.54
C GLY A 597 -5.49 -37.17 -15.83
N ARG A 598 -4.70 -38.16 -16.20
CA ARG A 598 -5.13 -39.55 -16.53
C ARG A 598 -4.08 -40.58 -16.12
N HIS A 599 -4.47 -41.84 -15.98
CA HIS A 599 -3.50 -42.93 -15.83
C HIS A 599 -2.68 -43.08 -17.11
N THR A 600 -1.47 -43.52 -16.98
CA THR A 600 -0.56 -43.79 -18.11
C THR A 600 -1.10 -44.86 -19.06
N GLY A 601 -1.94 -45.77 -18.54
CA GLY A 601 -2.61 -46.84 -19.32
C GLY A 601 -3.98 -46.45 -19.89
N CYS A 602 -4.50 -45.22 -19.65
CA CYS A 602 -5.76 -44.79 -20.23
C CYS A 602 -5.51 -44.05 -21.53
N ALA A 603 -6.24 -44.39 -22.60
CA ALA A 603 -6.17 -43.71 -23.89
C ALA A 603 -6.56 -42.23 -23.75
N ALA A 604 -5.87 -41.30 -24.43
CA ALA A 604 -6.27 -39.92 -24.48
C ALA A 604 -7.54 -39.75 -25.34
N PRO A 605 -8.45 -38.84 -24.98
CA PRO A 605 -9.61 -38.55 -25.82
C PRO A 605 -9.24 -37.69 -27.05
N PHE A 606 -7.96 -37.41 -27.26
CA PHE A 606 -7.40 -36.62 -28.36
C PHE A 606 -6.14 -37.28 -28.92
N ASP A 607 -5.81 -36.95 -30.14
CA ASP A 607 -4.59 -37.40 -30.78
C ASP A 607 -3.37 -36.67 -30.22
N GLU A 608 -2.43 -37.42 -29.61
CA GLU A 608 -1.21 -36.85 -28.99
C GLU A 608 -0.22 -36.33 -30.04
N GLU A 609 -0.17 -36.93 -31.25
CA GLU A 609 0.70 -36.49 -32.35
C GLU A 609 0.19 -35.15 -32.92
N LEU A 610 -1.15 -35.00 -33.09
CA LEU A 610 -1.75 -33.72 -33.46
C LEU A 610 -1.46 -32.63 -32.44
N LEU A 611 -1.61 -32.93 -31.17
CA LEU A 611 -1.29 -31.95 -30.12
C LEU A 611 0.20 -31.56 -30.12
N ALA A 612 1.10 -32.52 -30.37
CA ALA A 612 2.53 -32.25 -30.48
C ALA A 612 2.85 -31.33 -31.69
N ALA A 613 2.23 -31.61 -32.84
CA ALA A 613 2.37 -30.78 -34.05
C ALA A 613 1.89 -29.34 -33.81
N LEU A 614 0.72 -29.18 -33.17
CA LEU A 614 0.18 -27.86 -32.83
C LEU A 614 1.09 -27.10 -31.84
N LYS A 615 1.70 -27.77 -30.88
CA LYS A 615 2.66 -27.15 -29.94
C LYS A 615 3.95 -26.72 -30.63
N THR A 616 4.46 -27.51 -31.56
CA THR A 616 5.65 -27.17 -32.35
C THR A 616 5.39 -25.93 -33.21
N TRP A 617 4.30 -25.92 -33.97
CA TRP A 617 3.89 -24.77 -34.74
C TRP A 617 3.73 -23.50 -33.93
N ARG A 618 3.08 -23.60 -32.75
CA ARG A 618 2.94 -22.46 -31.84
C ARG A 618 4.28 -21.90 -31.39
N LEU A 619 5.25 -22.78 -31.07
CA LEU A 619 6.59 -22.36 -30.65
C LEU A 619 7.31 -21.61 -31.76
N GLU A 620 7.28 -22.13 -33.01
CA GLU A 620 7.87 -21.50 -34.19
C GLU A 620 7.22 -20.14 -34.46
N THR A 621 5.88 -20.07 -34.43
CA THR A 621 5.13 -18.84 -34.64
C THR A 621 5.42 -17.79 -33.55
N ALA A 622 5.59 -18.22 -32.31
CA ALA A 622 5.94 -17.36 -31.18
C ALA A 622 7.36 -16.78 -31.34
N GLN A 623 8.31 -17.62 -31.75
CA GLN A 623 9.68 -17.19 -32.01
C GLN A 623 9.75 -16.19 -33.17
N ALA A 624 9.05 -16.46 -34.28
CA ALA A 624 8.98 -15.56 -35.46
C ALA A 624 8.36 -14.20 -35.10
N ALA A 625 7.37 -14.20 -34.18
CA ALA A 625 6.71 -12.98 -33.71
C ALA A 625 7.40 -12.29 -32.52
N SER A 626 8.52 -12.85 -32.00
CA SER A 626 9.20 -12.39 -30.79
C SER A 626 8.24 -12.23 -29.59
N GLN A 627 7.30 -13.15 -29.43
CA GLN A 627 6.27 -13.15 -28.38
C GLN A 627 6.29 -14.46 -27.59
N PRO A 628 5.86 -14.46 -26.31
CA PRO A 628 5.70 -15.68 -25.53
C PRO A 628 4.66 -16.64 -26.16
N ALA A 629 4.93 -17.93 -26.18
CA ALA A 629 4.07 -18.93 -26.83
C ALA A 629 2.62 -18.95 -26.34
N PHE A 630 2.37 -18.65 -25.06
CA PHE A 630 1.03 -18.60 -24.47
C PHE A 630 0.17 -17.42 -24.99
N VAL A 631 0.80 -16.39 -25.57
CA VAL A 631 0.07 -15.24 -26.17
C VAL A 631 -0.62 -15.68 -27.46
N ILE A 632 -0.03 -16.62 -28.22
CA ILE A 632 -0.63 -17.19 -29.43
C ILE A 632 -1.80 -18.09 -29.02
N PHE A 633 -1.52 -19.23 -28.35
CA PHE A 633 -2.53 -20.11 -27.76
C PHE A 633 -2.01 -20.71 -26.45
N THR A 634 -2.91 -20.94 -25.50
CA THR A 634 -2.58 -21.69 -24.28
C THR A 634 -2.53 -23.21 -24.57
N ASP A 635 -1.87 -23.98 -23.70
CA ASP A 635 -1.86 -25.45 -23.83
C ASP A 635 -3.27 -26.04 -23.80
N ALA A 636 -4.14 -25.48 -22.95
CA ALA A 636 -5.55 -25.89 -22.87
C ALA A 636 -6.32 -25.61 -24.17
N THR A 637 -6.02 -24.50 -24.85
CA THR A 637 -6.63 -24.17 -26.15
C THR A 637 -6.17 -25.14 -27.23
N LEU A 638 -4.86 -25.46 -27.31
CA LEU A 638 -4.34 -26.42 -28.28
C LEU A 638 -4.85 -27.85 -28.03
N GLN A 639 -5.02 -28.23 -26.75
CA GLN A 639 -5.62 -29.49 -26.40
C GLN A 639 -7.08 -29.55 -26.86
N ALA A 640 -7.87 -28.49 -26.63
CA ALA A 640 -9.24 -28.41 -27.09
C ALA A 640 -9.35 -28.44 -28.63
N VAL A 641 -8.35 -27.93 -29.36
CA VAL A 641 -8.25 -28.05 -30.82
C VAL A 641 -8.01 -29.52 -31.22
N ALA A 642 -7.09 -30.21 -30.51
CA ALA A 642 -6.80 -31.62 -30.79
C ALA A 642 -7.95 -32.57 -30.40
N GLU A 643 -8.79 -32.18 -29.43
CA GLU A 643 -10.02 -32.93 -29.07
C GLU A 643 -11.16 -32.70 -30.06
N ALA A 644 -11.30 -31.48 -30.59
CA ALA A 644 -12.42 -31.07 -31.43
C ALA A 644 -12.18 -31.27 -32.93
N GLU A 645 -10.91 -31.38 -33.34
CA GLU A 645 -10.44 -31.57 -34.73
C GLU A 645 -11.24 -30.68 -35.74
N PRO A 646 -11.21 -29.32 -35.57
CA PRO A 646 -12.10 -28.44 -36.34
C PRO A 646 -11.75 -28.47 -37.82
N ALA A 647 -12.73 -28.76 -38.67
CA ALA A 647 -12.57 -28.79 -40.11
C ALA A 647 -12.75 -27.43 -40.80
N ASN A 648 -13.29 -26.44 -40.10
CA ASN A 648 -13.55 -25.12 -40.68
C ASN A 648 -13.53 -24.01 -39.59
N ARG A 649 -13.52 -22.75 -40.08
CA ARG A 649 -13.46 -21.56 -39.21
C ARG A 649 -14.62 -21.47 -38.22
N THR A 650 -15.80 -21.91 -38.58
CA THR A 650 -16.98 -21.87 -37.68
C THR A 650 -16.81 -22.80 -36.47
N GLN A 651 -16.30 -23.99 -36.70
CA GLN A 651 -15.98 -24.95 -35.63
C GLN A 651 -14.80 -24.46 -34.77
N LEU A 652 -13.78 -23.87 -35.40
CA LEU A 652 -12.62 -23.30 -34.71
C LEU A 652 -13.05 -22.19 -33.72
N LEU A 653 -13.99 -21.34 -34.08
CA LEU A 653 -14.53 -20.28 -33.23
C LEU A 653 -15.37 -20.79 -32.04
N GLN A 654 -15.81 -22.05 -32.04
CA GLN A 654 -16.52 -22.65 -30.92
C GLN A 654 -15.56 -23.11 -29.82
N ILE A 655 -14.25 -23.15 -30.09
CA ILE A 655 -13.24 -23.61 -29.15
C ILE A 655 -12.89 -22.48 -28.17
N SER A 656 -12.97 -22.77 -26.87
CA SER A 656 -12.65 -21.82 -25.82
C SER A 656 -11.20 -21.30 -25.92
N GLY A 657 -11.02 -19.99 -25.96
CA GLY A 657 -9.72 -19.34 -26.13
C GLY A 657 -9.38 -18.95 -27.56
N ILE A 658 -10.29 -19.18 -28.53
CA ILE A 658 -10.16 -18.76 -29.93
C ILE A 658 -11.27 -17.75 -30.25
N GLY A 659 -10.96 -16.46 -30.15
CA GLY A 659 -11.82 -15.38 -30.63
C GLY A 659 -11.59 -15.04 -32.09
N THR A 660 -12.44 -14.17 -32.66
CA THR A 660 -12.36 -13.75 -34.08
C THR A 660 -10.98 -13.30 -34.52
N VAL A 661 -10.32 -12.46 -33.68
CA VAL A 661 -8.97 -11.93 -33.98
C VAL A 661 -7.92 -13.05 -34.09
N LYS A 662 -7.96 -14.05 -33.20
CA LYS A 662 -7.03 -15.18 -33.24
C LYS A 662 -7.36 -16.14 -34.39
N ALA A 663 -8.64 -16.36 -34.68
CA ALA A 663 -9.08 -17.15 -35.83
C ALA A 663 -8.69 -16.52 -37.16
N ASP A 664 -8.75 -15.18 -37.28
CA ASP A 664 -8.33 -14.47 -38.48
C ASP A 664 -6.81 -14.50 -38.66
N ARG A 665 -6.04 -14.43 -37.59
CA ARG A 665 -4.58 -14.37 -37.62
C ARG A 665 -3.91 -15.74 -37.72
N PHE A 666 -4.44 -16.75 -37.08
CA PHE A 666 -3.80 -18.07 -36.90
C PHE A 666 -4.68 -19.23 -37.31
N GLY A 667 -5.97 -18.97 -37.64
CA GLY A 667 -6.95 -20.04 -37.91
C GLY A 667 -6.65 -20.88 -39.14
N GLN A 668 -6.12 -20.28 -40.17
CA GLN A 668 -5.74 -21.01 -41.41
C GLN A 668 -4.63 -22.03 -41.15
N ASP A 669 -3.61 -21.65 -40.36
CA ASP A 669 -2.50 -22.56 -40.05
C ASP A 669 -2.98 -23.72 -39.13
N VAL A 670 -3.80 -23.42 -38.13
CA VAL A 670 -4.37 -24.46 -37.26
C VAL A 670 -5.22 -25.45 -38.05
N LEU A 671 -6.12 -24.98 -38.92
CA LEU A 671 -6.97 -25.83 -39.77
C LEU A 671 -6.16 -26.65 -40.74
N ARG A 672 -5.06 -26.09 -41.30
CA ARG A 672 -4.14 -26.80 -42.18
C ARG A 672 -3.44 -27.95 -41.42
N ILE A 673 -2.94 -27.72 -40.22
CA ILE A 673 -2.27 -28.74 -39.41
C ILE A 673 -3.23 -29.90 -39.07
N VAL A 674 -4.48 -29.60 -38.69
CA VAL A 674 -5.52 -30.59 -38.41
C VAL A 674 -5.79 -31.41 -39.70
N ALA A 675 -6.02 -30.77 -40.84
CA ALA A 675 -6.29 -31.46 -42.11
C ALA A 675 -5.11 -32.32 -42.60
N GLU A 676 -3.87 -31.86 -42.46
CA GLU A 676 -2.67 -32.63 -42.80
C GLU A 676 -2.51 -33.88 -41.92
N HIS A 677 -2.90 -33.76 -40.65
CA HIS A 677 -2.89 -34.88 -39.69
C HIS A 677 -3.94 -35.92 -40.03
N ASP A 678 -5.19 -35.50 -40.30
CA ASP A 678 -6.29 -36.38 -40.71
C ASP A 678 -5.93 -37.13 -42.02
N ALA A 679 -5.31 -36.45 -42.98
CA ALA A 679 -4.88 -37.08 -44.22
C ALA A 679 -3.81 -38.17 -44.02
N LYS A 680 -2.89 -37.98 -43.07
CA LYS A 680 -1.88 -38.99 -42.69
C LYS A 680 -2.51 -40.21 -42.01
N ASN A 681 -3.46 -39.98 -41.11
CA ASN A 681 -4.17 -41.05 -40.38
C ASN A 681 -5.01 -41.90 -41.37
N VAL A 682 -5.65 -41.27 -42.35
CA VAL A 682 -6.39 -42.00 -43.40
C VAL A 682 -5.47 -42.82 -44.31
N ALA A 683 -4.24 -42.33 -44.58
CA ALA A 683 -3.25 -43.08 -45.38
C ALA A 683 -2.69 -44.29 -44.62
N SER A 684 -2.36 -44.14 -43.31
CA SER A 684 -1.88 -45.23 -42.48
C SER A 684 -2.93 -46.28 -42.16
N ALA A 685 -4.22 -45.96 -42.24
CA ALA A 685 -5.31 -46.91 -42.05
C ALA A 685 -5.62 -47.76 -43.31
N LYS A 686 -5.00 -47.42 -44.47
CA LYS A 686 -5.15 -48.15 -45.73
C LYS A 686 -3.96 -49.05 -46.07
N GLU A 687 -2.87 -48.97 -45.31
CA GLU A 687 -1.76 -49.94 -45.31
C GLU A 687 -1.98 -51.00 -44.19
#